data_e8c8017a0b78c93ea22e17d1faaf0f28
#
_entry.id   e8c8017a0b78c93ea22e17d1faaf0f28
#
_cell.length_a   1.000
_cell.length_b   1.000
_cell.length_c   1.000
_cell.angle_alpha   90.00
_cell.angle_beta   90.00
_cell.angle_gamma   90.00
#
_symmetry.space_group_name_H-M   'P 1'
#
loop_
_entity.id
_entity.type
_entity.pdbx_description
1 polymer ?
#
loop_
_entity_poly.entity_id
_entity_poly.type
_entity_poly.pdbx_seq_one_letter_code
_entity_poly.pdbx_strand_id
1 'polypeptide(L)'
;MLWAICCYPSAMAQRITRQYNNVSFAAALKDLNVAQDKYAINFVYNELEDFKVTKSIHNMSVPDAIRQLIGFYPIKMTQLGNTIIVECTQKAPTKMTGRIIDARHRPIEYANVCLLNARDSSFITGGTTNEDGQFVIPCEENTAIVKVSCVGYTTVCHTYGTGATGTIALKEATISLQKVVVKGHHKIYKTDGTNLIVDIQRSSLSDFGNADEVVAQLPTVSGSDGSYTVFGRGRAEVYIGNRRLRNNSELSRLNSRDISTVEIISNPGVEYDADTHAVIKINLRHKVAGGLGGRASAFSSQGRRNSDTEQTQLTYDTRAVNAFLSFTNSSNRYKTDQTNRELTNVATDTWHLESDMAGWKSNYYNQTLTGGISTELAKSHSVGTSLTYSKETDRWGGTSISQMHHNDKLFEDLYSDILSHANYNQWIGNLFYNGALADKWKITFNADYVNRNAKDSRVNQESGNLTTRHEAKNENKTSHDIYAGNIKMTYQASKKLAFNVGSDASYVDEKKDYQSLENDEPRTPNHLHAEESKWAVFAGCSFSVAKLVTQAGLRYETFTTQYRNAISHESLVNRTQRHLYPFFSVSLPIKSVEMGLSMTTKVKRPSYYELRNSEEYFNRYSIEAGNPWLLPQYTTDVSYSLQWHQLRFSVDYQKIKDYILSTNIIRQASPLIALSRPDNFPRYSAINASVAYHPNIGVWEPYVNLNMMRTYLSLYNADGSKVKNNKPYLSMSFNSYLNLRHQWMPYLLISYNSDGNMREYRVRQALWISFGLSKHLANNAWMVRLSANNILGTKEHEIRYAPDYSFDKTNFKDGRRISILVRYTFKDKKRYKGERAASEEMDRL
;
A
#
# COMPACT_ATOMS: atom_id res chain seq x y z
N MET A 1 38.09 4.94 31.09
CA MET A 1 38.11 3.79 32.01
C MET A 1 36.88 2.97 31.73
N LEU A 2 37.16 1.99 31.18
CA LEU A 2 37.11 0.54 31.15
C LEU A 2 35.92 0.00 30.36
N TRP A 3 36.28 -0.46 29.22
CA TRP A 3 35.61 -1.48 28.40
C TRP A 3 35.53 -2.80 29.21
N ALA A 4 34.34 -3.39 29.28
CA ALA A 4 34.18 -4.81 29.56
C ALA A 4 33.35 -5.39 28.41
N ILE A 5 34.03 -5.87 27.37
CA ILE A 5 33.45 -6.74 26.31
C ILE A 5 33.25 -8.12 26.99
N CYS A 6 32.00 -8.45 27.29
CA CYS A 6 31.64 -9.84 27.57
C CYS A 6 31.66 -10.63 26.27
N CYS A 7 32.77 -11.31 26.01
CA CYS A 7 32.79 -12.41 25.06
C CYS A 7 31.97 -13.57 25.65
N TYR A 8 30.72 -13.70 25.22
CA TYR A 8 30.03 -14.99 25.28
C TYR A 8 30.62 -15.89 24.20
N PRO A 9 31.06 -17.12 24.51
CA PRO A 9 31.42 -18.06 23.47
C PRO A 9 30.16 -18.34 22.63
N SER A 10 30.17 -17.95 21.37
CA SER A 10 29.20 -18.40 20.40
C SER A 10 29.27 -19.95 20.37
N ALA A 11 28.26 -20.62 20.89
CA ALA A 11 28.06 -22.04 20.68
C ALA A 11 28.01 -22.26 19.15
N MET A 12 29.10 -22.78 18.59
CA MET A 12 29.16 -23.17 17.19
C MET A 12 28.05 -24.20 16.99
N ALA A 13 27.03 -23.79 16.22
CA ALA A 13 25.98 -24.73 15.82
C ALA A 13 26.64 -25.86 15.07
N GLN A 14 26.51 -27.11 15.59
CA GLN A 14 27.05 -28.32 14.98
C GLN A 14 26.55 -28.37 13.52
N ARG A 15 27.49 -28.34 12.58
CA ARG A 15 27.19 -28.33 11.15
C ARG A 15 27.44 -29.73 10.58
N ILE A 16 26.54 -30.17 9.71
CA ILE A 16 26.55 -31.52 9.17
C ILE A 16 26.89 -31.49 7.69
N THR A 17 27.74 -32.43 7.28
CA THR A 17 28.01 -32.76 5.88
C THR A 17 27.64 -34.19 5.65
N ARG A 18 26.72 -34.50 4.75
CA ARG A 18 26.21 -35.82 4.38
C ARG A 18 25.83 -35.89 2.92
N GLN A 19 25.96 -37.06 2.36
CA GLN A 19 25.50 -37.36 1.02
C GLN A 19 24.54 -38.55 1.07
N TYR A 20 23.34 -38.35 0.60
CA TYR A 20 22.33 -39.38 0.49
C TYR A 20 22.09 -39.67 -0.99
N ASN A 21 22.01 -40.95 -1.33
CA ASN A 21 21.72 -41.39 -2.68
C ASN A 21 20.63 -42.46 -2.62
N ASN A 22 19.44 -42.13 -3.04
CA ASN A 22 18.25 -42.99 -3.04
C ASN A 22 17.95 -43.62 -1.66
N VAL A 23 18.21 -42.88 -0.59
CA VAL A 23 18.00 -43.33 0.79
C VAL A 23 16.59 -42.95 1.23
N SER A 24 15.92 -43.81 2.04
CA SER A 24 14.60 -43.40 2.58
C SER A 24 14.72 -42.16 3.47
N PHE A 25 13.73 -41.31 3.39
CA PHE A 25 13.71 -40.08 4.18
C PHE A 25 13.77 -40.38 5.69
N ALA A 26 13.06 -41.42 6.13
CA ALA A 26 13.12 -41.89 7.50
C ALA A 26 14.54 -42.32 7.90
N ALA A 27 15.25 -43.04 7.04
CA ALA A 27 16.64 -43.45 7.27
C ALA A 27 17.60 -42.24 7.30
N ALA A 28 17.41 -41.28 6.42
CA ALA A 28 18.18 -40.02 6.43
C ALA A 28 17.96 -39.21 7.73
N LEU A 29 16.72 -39.11 8.22
CA LEU A 29 16.42 -38.47 9.50
C LEU A 29 17.06 -39.24 10.69
N LYS A 30 17.07 -40.58 10.64
CA LYS A 30 17.73 -41.39 11.67
C LYS A 30 19.23 -41.17 11.68
N ASP A 31 19.87 -41.11 10.50
CA ASP A 31 21.31 -40.80 10.38
C ASP A 31 21.61 -39.38 10.90
N LEU A 32 20.79 -38.39 10.53
CA LEU A 32 20.92 -37.01 11.04
C LEU A 32 20.74 -36.94 12.57
N ASN A 33 19.85 -37.75 13.13
CA ASN A 33 19.62 -37.77 14.58
C ASN A 33 20.82 -38.41 15.35
N VAL A 34 21.49 -39.37 14.75
CA VAL A 34 22.70 -40.00 15.32
C VAL A 34 23.93 -39.09 15.14
N ALA A 35 23.97 -38.31 14.09
CA ALA A 35 25.15 -37.50 13.74
C ALA A 35 25.28 -36.20 14.56
N GLN A 36 24.37 -35.93 15.51
CA GLN A 36 24.36 -34.70 16.31
C GLN A 36 23.63 -34.92 17.65
N ASP A 37 23.98 -34.10 18.65
CA ASP A 37 23.44 -34.22 20.01
C ASP A 37 22.54 -33.05 20.43
N LYS A 38 22.41 -32.03 19.56
CA LYS A 38 21.70 -30.78 19.88
C LYS A 38 20.19 -30.90 19.74
N TYR A 39 19.72 -31.69 18.77
CA TYR A 39 18.30 -31.77 18.42
C TYR A 39 17.76 -33.18 18.55
N ALA A 40 16.62 -33.36 19.19
CA ALA A 40 15.84 -34.59 19.15
C ALA A 40 14.92 -34.55 17.92
N ILE A 41 15.19 -35.38 16.91
CA ILE A 41 14.38 -35.44 15.67
C ILE A 41 13.34 -36.54 15.85
N ASN A 42 12.08 -36.13 16.01
CA ASN A 42 10.94 -37.04 16.18
C ASN A 42 10.15 -37.16 14.87
N PHE A 43 9.91 -38.37 14.44
CA PHE A 43 9.14 -38.70 13.25
C PHE A 43 8.56 -40.13 13.35
N VAL A 44 7.51 -40.38 12.57
CA VAL A 44 6.90 -41.68 12.42
C VAL A 44 7.56 -42.38 11.24
N TYR A 45 8.30 -43.46 11.51
CA TYR A 45 9.14 -44.14 10.50
C TYR A 45 8.31 -44.59 9.28
N ASN A 46 7.19 -45.30 9.50
CA ASN A 46 6.34 -45.81 8.44
C ASN A 46 5.61 -44.74 7.60
N GLU A 47 5.51 -43.54 8.13
CA GLU A 47 4.94 -42.41 7.37
C GLU A 47 5.94 -41.85 6.35
N LEU A 48 7.24 -42.04 6.59
CA LEU A 48 8.32 -41.36 5.84
C LEU A 48 9.27 -42.32 5.12
N GLU A 49 9.14 -43.64 5.29
CA GLU A 49 10.09 -44.60 4.72
C GLU A 49 10.04 -44.72 3.20
N ASP A 50 8.86 -44.46 2.58
CA ASP A 50 8.70 -44.58 1.14
C ASP A 50 9.23 -43.34 0.38
N PHE A 51 9.38 -42.23 1.05
CA PHE A 51 9.98 -41.02 0.45
C PHE A 51 11.50 -41.25 0.30
N LYS A 52 12.01 -41.11 -0.92
CA LYS A 52 13.43 -41.33 -1.22
C LYS A 52 14.12 -39.98 -1.45
N VAL A 53 15.30 -39.84 -0.93
CA VAL A 53 16.09 -38.60 -1.06
C VAL A 53 17.46 -38.91 -1.67
N THR A 54 17.80 -38.07 -2.66
CA THR A 54 19.14 -38.00 -3.26
C THR A 54 19.60 -36.56 -3.14
N LYS A 55 20.42 -36.30 -2.13
CA LYS A 55 20.88 -34.92 -1.82
C LYS A 55 22.26 -34.93 -1.20
N SER A 56 23.05 -33.92 -1.55
CA SER A 56 24.31 -33.60 -0.89
C SER A 56 24.09 -32.42 0.08
N ILE A 57 24.29 -32.68 1.35
CA ILE A 57 24.25 -31.69 2.42
C ILE A 57 25.69 -31.30 2.71
N HIS A 58 26.02 -30.01 2.60
CA HIS A 58 27.38 -29.56 2.86
C HIS A 58 27.40 -28.42 3.87
N ASN A 59 28.02 -28.63 5.02
CA ASN A 59 28.23 -27.64 6.06
C ASN A 59 26.96 -26.92 6.48
N MET A 60 25.86 -27.65 6.73
CA MET A 60 24.54 -27.09 7.10
C MET A 60 24.19 -27.35 8.55
N SER A 61 23.30 -26.49 9.10
CA SER A 61 22.64 -26.79 10.37
C SER A 61 21.64 -27.93 10.19
N VAL A 62 21.35 -28.69 11.24
CA VAL A 62 20.40 -29.83 11.19
C VAL A 62 19.01 -29.41 10.69
N PRO A 63 18.41 -28.33 11.18
CA PRO A 63 17.12 -27.87 10.65
C PRO A 63 17.16 -27.51 9.17
N ASP A 64 18.27 -26.93 8.68
CA ASP A 64 18.40 -26.59 7.25
C ASP A 64 18.62 -27.81 6.39
N ALA A 65 19.42 -28.78 6.90
CA ALA A 65 19.57 -30.06 6.25
C ALA A 65 18.22 -30.77 6.08
N ILE A 66 17.41 -30.83 7.12
CA ILE A 66 16.08 -31.45 7.05
C ILE A 66 15.18 -30.69 6.05
N ARG A 67 15.18 -29.33 6.04
CA ARG A 67 14.41 -28.55 5.07
C ARG A 67 14.86 -28.84 3.63
N GLN A 68 16.15 -28.99 3.42
CA GLN A 68 16.67 -29.32 2.10
C GLN A 68 16.26 -30.75 1.68
N LEU A 69 16.23 -31.72 2.61
CA LEU A 69 15.76 -33.07 2.35
C LEU A 69 14.25 -33.11 2.05
N ILE A 70 13.45 -32.32 2.72
CA ILE A 70 12.00 -32.23 2.49
C ILE A 70 11.71 -31.88 1.03
N GLY A 71 12.41 -30.90 0.49
CA GLY A 71 12.20 -30.47 -0.89
C GLY A 71 10.74 -30.19 -1.21
N PHE A 72 10.14 -30.95 -2.14
CA PHE A 72 8.74 -30.81 -2.58
C PHE A 72 7.81 -31.89 -2.03
N TYR A 73 8.30 -32.73 -1.14
CA TYR A 73 7.46 -33.76 -0.50
C TYR A 73 6.41 -33.10 0.42
N PRO A 74 5.25 -33.71 0.58
CA PRO A 74 4.20 -33.26 1.52
C PRO A 74 4.61 -33.56 2.97
N ILE A 75 5.77 -33.07 3.35
CA ILE A 75 6.37 -33.27 4.68
C ILE A 75 6.59 -31.90 5.31
N LYS A 76 6.20 -31.80 6.56
CA LYS A 76 6.36 -30.57 7.36
C LYS A 76 7.36 -30.82 8.48
N MET A 77 8.25 -29.86 8.66
CA MET A 77 9.12 -29.79 9.83
C MET A 77 8.63 -28.68 10.76
N THR A 78 8.44 -29.02 12.01
CA THR A 78 8.13 -28.05 13.08
C THR A 78 9.25 -28.17 14.13
N GLN A 79 9.88 -27.05 14.46
CA GLN A 79 10.93 -26.99 15.48
C GLN A 79 10.39 -26.31 16.74
N LEU A 80 10.53 -26.94 17.88
CA LEU A 80 10.14 -26.49 19.21
C LEU A 80 11.38 -26.56 20.12
N GLY A 81 12.14 -25.47 20.18
CA GLY A 81 13.42 -25.48 20.89
C GLY A 81 14.43 -26.46 20.29
N ASN A 82 14.86 -27.44 21.06
CA ASN A 82 15.77 -28.48 20.60
C ASN A 82 15.04 -29.72 20.04
N THR A 83 13.73 -29.73 19.99
CA THR A 83 12.96 -30.83 19.39
C THR A 83 12.51 -30.47 17.99
N ILE A 84 12.77 -31.31 17.01
CA ILE A 84 12.32 -31.19 15.63
C ILE A 84 11.30 -32.30 15.37
N ILE A 85 10.10 -31.94 14.97
CA ILE A 85 9.04 -32.87 14.60
C ILE A 85 8.92 -32.84 13.08
N VAL A 86 9.01 -34.00 12.45
CA VAL A 86 8.87 -34.18 11.00
C VAL A 86 7.71 -35.10 10.74
N GLU A 87 6.69 -34.61 10.06
CA GLU A 87 5.44 -35.32 9.83
C GLU A 87 4.98 -35.19 8.38
N CYS A 88 4.36 -36.24 7.84
CA CYS A 88 3.67 -36.17 6.57
C CYS A 88 2.39 -35.32 6.75
N THR A 89 2.20 -34.33 5.89
CA THR A 89 1.01 -33.41 5.94
C THR A 89 -0.22 -34.05 5.31
N GLN A 90 -0.03 -35.06 4.47
CA GLN A 90 -1.10 -35.83 3.82
C GLN A 90 -1.11 -37.24 4.51
N LYS A 91 -2.02 -37.43 5.45
CA LYS A 91 -2.16 -38.70 6.18
C LYS A 91 -3.25 -39.54 5.53
N ALA A 92 -2.84 -40.68 5.01
CA ALA A 92 -3.73 -41.74 4.49
C ALA A 92 -3.17 -43.11 4.91
N PRO A 93 -4.05 -44.10 5.06
CA PRO A 93 -3.62 -45.46 5.51
C PRO A 93 -2.74 -46.16 4.49
N THR A 94 -2.85 -45.77 3.21
CA THR A 94 -2.12 -46.36 2.08
C THR A 94 -1.46 -45.25 1.25
N LYS A 95 -0.46 -45.65 0.43
CA LYS A 95 0.27 -44.72 -0.43
C LYS A 95 0.40 -45.29 -1.83
N MET A 96 0.40 -44.40 -2.83
CA MET A 96 0.83 -44.72 -4.19
C MET A 96 2.25 -44.25 -4.41
N THR A 97 3.09 -45.15 -4.89
CA THR A 97 4.52 -44.88 -5.14
C THR A 97 4.88 -45.30 -6.56
N GLY A 98 5.83 -44.60 -7.17
CA GLY A 98 6.29 -44.94 -8.51
C GLY A 98 7.45 -44.09 -8.96
N ARG A 99 7.90 -44.34 -10.19
CA ARG A 99 9.00 -43.61 -10.82
C ARG A 99 8.60 -43.16 -12.22
N ILE A 100 8.88 -41.91 -12.52
CA ILE A 100 8.61 -41.31 -13.83
C ILE A 100 9.92 -41.14 -14.60
N ILE A 101 9.95 -41.65 -15.83
CA ILE A 101 11.12 -41.58 -16.73
C ILE A 101 10.73 -41.05 -18.10
N ASP A 102 11.72 -40.64 -18.88
CA ASP A 102 11.56 -40.33 -20.29
C ASP A 102 11.75 -41.60 -21.18
N ALA A 103 11.60 -41.43 -22.48
CA ALA A 103 11.82 -42.54 -23.45
C ALA A 103 13.29 -43.03 -23.49
N ARG A 104 14.26 -42.31 -22.92
CA ARG A 104 15.66 -42.69 -22.79
C ARG A 104 16.01 -43.21 -21.40
N HIS A 105 15.00 -43.57 -20.59
CA HIS A 105 15.10 -44.07 -19.23
C HIS A 105 15.71 -43.10 -18.23
N ARG A 106 15.78 -41.80 -18.53
CA ARG A 106 16.24 -40.76 -17.59
C ARG A 106 15.11 -40.35 -16.67
N PRO A 107 15.36 -40.13 -15.38
CA PRO A 107 14.33 -39.65 -14.46
C PRO A 107 13.81 -38.29 -14.88
N ILE A 108 12.51 -38.08 -14.72
CA ILE A 108 11.87 -36.78 -14.91
C ILE A 108 11.58 -36.19 -13.55
N GLU A 109 12.34 -35.14 -13.17
CA GLU A 109 12.15 -34.40 -11.95
C GLU A 109 10.99 -33.41 -12.06
N TYR A 110 10.31 -33.15 -10.95
CA TYR A 110 9.20 -32.18 -10.84
C TYR A 110 8.03 -32.46 -11.79
N ALA A 111 7.85 -33.68 -12.24
CA ALA A 111 6.64 -34.07 -12.94
C ALA A 111 5.45 -34.04 -11.97
N ASN A 112 4.35 -33.43 -12.38
CA ASN A 112 3.12 -33.43 -11.61
C ASN A 112 2.44 -34.79 -11.69
N VAL A 113 2.16 -35.40 -10.54
CA VAL A 113 1.43 -36.64 -10.43
C VAL A 113 0.13 -36.39 -9.67
N CYS A 114 -1.00 -36.52 -10.33
CA CYS A 114 -2.32 -36.34 -9.75
C CYS A 114 -3.02 -37.70 -9.63
N LEU A 115 -3.62 -37.97 -8.48
CA LEU A 115 -4.50 -39.11 -8.28
C LEU A 115 -5.95 -38.66 -8.46
N LEU A 116 -6.67 -39.33 -9.38
CA LEU A 116 -8.05 -39.06 -9.66
C LEU A 116 -8.89 -40.29 -9.31
N ASN A 117 -10.13 -40.08 -8.90
CA ASN A 117 -11.08 -41.14 -8.59
C ASN A 117 -11.36 -41.96 -9.85
N ALA A 118 -11.27 -43.29 -9.71
CA ALA A 118 -11.46 -44.22 -10.84
C ALA A 118 -12.90 -44.21 -11.41
N ARG A 119 -13.90 -43.74 -10.64
CA ARG A 119 -15.31 -43.76 -11.05
C ARG A 119 -15.73 -42.47 -11.82
N ASP A 120 -15.31 -41.31 -11.34
CA ASP A 120 -15.77 -40.01 -11.84
C ASP A 120 -14.64 -39.08 -12.26
N SER A 121 -13.38 -39.52 -12.17
CA SER A 121 -12.17 -38.73 -12.47
C SER A 121 -12.03 -37.45 -11.64
N SER A 122 -12.73 -37.33 -10.51
CA SER A 122 -12.55 -36.23 -9.58
C SER A 122 -11.15 -36.28 -8.97
N PHE A 123 -10.58 -35.09 -8.65
CA PHE A 123 -9.26 -34.98 -8.03
C PHE A 123 -9.29 -35.46 -6.58
N ILE A 124 -8.46 -36.45 -6.25
CA ILE A 124 -8.28 -36.95 -4.88
C ILE A 124 -7.15 -36.20 -4.19
N THR A 125 -5.93 -36.31 -4.72
CA THR A 125 -4.70 -35.74 -4.17
C THR A 125 -3.62 -35.72 -5.26
N GLY A 126 -2.43 -35.17 -4.94
CA GLY A 126 -1.32 -35.14 -5.90
C GLY A 126 -0.02 -34.72 -5.26
N GLY A 127 1.05 -34.84 -6.04
CA GLY A 127 2.40 -34.46 -5.66
C GLY A 127 3.28 -34.28 -6.89
N THR A 128 4.59 -34.13 -6.66
CA THR A 128 5.59 -34.01 -7.72
C THR A 128 6.69 -35.06 -7.52
N THR A 129 7.35 -35.43 -8.63
CA THR A 129 8.52 -36.32 -8.57
C THR A 129 9.74 -35.59 -8.01
N ASN A 130 10.61 -36.34 -7.33
CA ASN A 130 11.92 -35.88 -6.89
C ASN A 130 12.95 -35.89 -8.05
N GLU A 131 14.22 -35.60 -7.75
CA GLU A 131 15.34 -35.59 -8.70
C GLU A 131 15.58 -36.97 -9.37
N ASP A 132 15.22 -38.09 -8.72
CA ASP A 132 15.29 -39.45 -9.25
C ASP A 132 14.01 -39.87 -10.02
N GLY A 133 13.07 -38.93 -10.21
CA GLY A 133 11.78 -39.19 -10.85
C GLY A 133 10.80 -39.95 -9.95
N GLN A 134 11.08 -40.16 -8.66
CA GLN A 134 10.22 -40.90 -7.76
C GLN A 134 9.12 -40.02 -7.18
N PHE A 135 7.94 -40.58 -6.95
CA PHE A 135 6.84 -39.96 -6.21
C PHE A 135 6.27 -40.88 -5.13
N VAL A 136 5.77 -40.27 -4.07
CA VAL A 136 5.03 -40.92 -3.01
C VAL A 136 3.85 -40.06 -2.65
N ILE A 137 2.65 -40.58 -2.87
CA ILE A 137 1.38 -39.82 -2.68
C ILE A 137 0.46 -40.65 -1.78
N PRO A 138 0.15 -40.17 -0.56
CA PRO A 138 -0.85 -40.80 0.30
C PRO A 138 -2.23 -40.82 -0.38
N CYS A 139 -2.94 -41.96 -0.31
CA CYS A 139 -4.21 -42.18 -0.95
C CYS A 139 -5.09 -43.12 -0.14
N GLU A 140 -6.35 -42.77 0.09
CA GLU A 140 -7.32 -43.59 0.84
C GLU A 140 -8.10 -44.57 -0.07
N GLU A 141 -8.04 -44.38 -1.36
CA GLU A 141 -8.76 -45.20 -2.34
C GLU A 141 -7.98 -46.46 -2.71
N ASN A 142 -8.68 -47.57 -2.87
CA ASN A 142 -8.05 -48.87 -3.28
C ASN A 142 -7.60 -48.84 -4.75
N THR A 143 -8.16 -47.98 -5.58
CA THR A 143 -7.80 -47.81 -6.99
C THR A 143 -7.91 -46.29 -7.34
N ALA A 144 -6.93 -45.81 -8.09
CA ALA A 144 -6.96 -44.43 -8.57
C ALA A 144 -6.39 -44.30 -9.98
N ILE A 145 -6.85 -43.34 -10.73
CA ILE A 145 -6.21 -42.94 -11.98
C ILE A 145 -5.00 -42.09 -11.63
N VAL A 146 -3.83 -42.57 -12.00
CA VAL A 146 -2.58 -41.80 -11.89
C VAL A 146 -2.40 -41.01 -13.18
N LYS A 147 -2.54 -39.69 -13.07
CA LYS A 147 -2.30 -38.75 -14.16
C LYS A 147 -0.96 -38.09 -13.96
N VAL A 148 -0.04 -38.32 -14.89
CA VAL A 148 1.30 -37.75 -14.86
C VAL A 148 1.47 -36.74 -15.98
N SER A 149 1.94 -35.54 -15.64
CA SER A 149 2.20 -34.47 -16.59
C SER A 149 3.49 -33.73 -16.29
N CYS A 150 4.24 -33.41 -17.33
CA CYS A 150 5.43 -32.60 -17.25
C CYS A 150 5.55 -31.73 -18.51
N VAL A 151 6.11 -30.52 -18.34
CA VAL A 151 6.34 -29.61 -19.48
C VAL A 151 7.29 -30.26 -20.48
N GLY A 152 6.89 -30.34 -21.73
CA GLY A 152 7.68 -30.99 -22.78
C GLY A 152 7.37 -32.48 -22.99
N TYR A 153 6.41 -33.05 -22.26
CA TYR A 153 6.02 -34.45 -22.35
C TYR A 153 4.53 -34.63 -22.55
N THR A 154 4.14 -35.74 -23.18
CA THR A 154 2.73 -36.13 -23.33
C THR A 154 2.19 -36.60 -21.98
N THR A 155 1.06 -36.04 -21.55
CA THR A 155 0.39 -36.50 -20.33
C THR A 155 -0.07 -37.95 -20.43
N VAL A 156 0.22 -38.72 -19.39
CA VAL A 156 -0.17 -40.14 -19.27
C VAL A 156 -1.19 -40.29 -18.16
N CYS A 157 -2.24 -41.05 -18.40
CA CYS A 157 -3.28 -41.40 -17.42
C CYS A 157 -3.48 -42.92 -17.44
N HIS A 158 -3.25 -43.60 -16.33
CA HIS A 158 -3.55 -45.03 -16.18
C HIS A 158 -4.14 -45.31 -14.79
N THR A 159 -5.00 -46.31 -14.72
CA THR A 159 -5.59 -46.74 -13.44
C THR A 159 -4.67 -47.77 -12.77
N TYR A 160 -4.36 -47.55 -11.52
CA TYR A 160 -3.57 -48.43 -10.71
C TYR A 160 -4.30 -48.78 -9.41
N GLY A 161 -4.05 -49.99 -8.88
CA GLY A 161 -4.34 -50.31 -7.47
C GLY A 161 -3.38 -49.55 -6.56
N THR A 162 -3.77 -49.32 -5.30
CA THR A 162 -2.94 -48.67 -4.29
C THR A 162 -1.67 -49.48 -4.05
N GLY A 163 -0.52 -48.79 -3.94
CA GLY A 163 0.80 -49.39 -3.78
C GLY A 163 1.78 -48.91 -4.85
N ALA A 164 2.71 -49.79 -5.25
CA ALA A 164 3.72 -49.45 -6.24
C ALA A 164 3.16 -49.50 -7.66
N THR A 165 3.15 -48.36 -8.37
CA THR A 165 2.75 -48.29 -9.78
C THR A 165 3.85 -48.71 -10.74
N GLY A 166 5.07 -49.00 -10.23
CA GLY A 166 6.24 -49.26 -11.05
C GLY A 166 6.78 -48.00 -11.75
N THR A 167 7.32 -48.24 -12.95
CA THR A 167 7.89 -47.12 -13.75
C THR A 167 6.91 -46.66 -14.81
N ILE A 168 6.63 -45.37 -14.88
CA ILE A 168 5.77 -44.74 -15.87
C ILE A 168 6.64 -43.93 -16.83
N ALA A 169 6.65 -44.29 -18.11
CA ALA A 169 7.41 -43.58 -19.12
C ALA A 169 6.59 -42.48 -19.81
N LEU A 170 7.11 -41.28 -19.86
CA LEU A 170 6.54 -40.16 -20.62
C LEU A 170 7.26 -40.03 -21.96
N LYS A 171 6.47 -39.79 -23.02
CA LYS A 171 7.02 -39.49 -24.36
C LYS A 171 7.21 -38.01 -24.51
N GLU A 172 8.35 -37.57 -25.07
CA GLU A 172 8.57 -36.16 -25.43
C GLU A 172 7.45 -35.72 -26.40
N ALA A 173 6.83 -34.60 -26.11
CA ALA A 173 5.85 -33.98 -26.99
C ALA A 173 6.48 -32.80 -27.70
N THR A 174 6.48 -32.81 -29.04
CA THR A 174 6.61 -31.58 -29.80
C THR A 174 5.34 -30.78 -29.62
N ILE A 175 5.32 -29.90 -28.65
CA ILE A 175 4.11 -29.18 -28.24
C ILE A 175 3.87 -28.03 -29.19
N SER A 176 2.92 -28.20 -30.09
CA SER A 176 1.99 -27.14 -30.43
C SER A 176 1.10 -26.95 -29.20
N LEU A 177 1.39 -25.90 -28.41
CA LEU A 177 0.65 -25.56 -27.19
C LEU A 177 -0.79 -25.14 -27.53
N GLN A 178 -1.69 -26.10 -27.72
CA GLN A 178 -3.11 -25.85 -27.48
C GLN A 178 -3.30 -25.90 -25.95
N LYS A 179 -3.39 -24.71 -25.38
CA LYS A 179 -3.61 -24.49 -23.94
C LYS A 179 -4.97 -25.09 -23.54
N VAL A 180 -5.01 -26.32 -23.08
CA VAL A 180 -6.15 -26.78 -22.26
C VAL A 180 -5.99 -26.19 -20.88
N VAL A 181 -6.63 -25.08 -20.64
CA VAL A 181 -6.74 -24.48 -19.32
C VAL A 181 -7.83 -25.25 -18.57
N VAL A 182 -7.47 -26.19 -17.71
CA VAL A 182 -8.39 -26.66 -16.67
C VAL A 182 -8.53 -25.51 -15.68
N LYS A 183 -9.60 -24.72 -15.84
CA LYS A 183 -9.95 -23.63 -14.92
C LYS A 183 -10.65 -24.23 -13.71
N GLY A 184 -9.90 -24.60 -12.68
CA GLY A 184 -10.47 -24.52 -11.34
C GLY A 184 -10.88 -23.06 -11.09
N HIS A 185 -12.11 -22.82 -10.62
CA HIS A 185 -12.57 -21.48 -10.25
C HIS A 185 -11.80 -21.01 -9.02
N HIS A 186 -10.61 -20.44 -9.23
CA HIS A 186 -9.86 -19.83 -8.15
C HIS A 186 -10.49 -18.48 -7.82
N LYS A 187 -10.84 -18.30 -6.55
CA LYS A 187 -11.32 -17.01 -6.05
C LYS A 187 -10.18 -16.00 -6.12
N ILE A 188 -10.33 -14.96 -6.94
CA ILE A 188 -9.40 -13.83 -7.00
C ILE A 188 -9.58 -12.94 -5.79
N TYR A 189 -10.81 -12.78 -5.31
CA TYR A 189 -11.13 -12.08 -4.08
C TYR A 189 -11.27 -13.08 -2.93
N LYS A 190 -10.53 -12.84 -1.87
CA LYS A 190 -10.63 -13.55 -0.58
C LYS A 190 -10.81 -12.53 0.53
N THR A 191 -11.37 -12.96 1.63
CA THR A 191 -11.57 -12.12 2.82
C THR A 191 -10.79 -12.71 3.99
N ASP A 192 -10.16 -11.84 4.78
CA ASP A 192 -9.65 -12.17 6.09
C ASP A 192 -10.21 -11.13 7.08
N GLY A 193 -11.20 -11.53 7.88
CA GLY A 193 -11.98 -10.60 8.66
C GLY A 193 -12.75 -9.63 7.78
N THR A 194 -12.54 -8.34 7.97
CA THR A 194 -13.08 -7.27 7.11
C THR A 194 -12.13 -6.88 5.99
N ASN A 195 -10.93 -7.46 5.93
CA ASN A 195 -9.93 -7.16 4.92
C ASN A 195 -10.27 -7.83 3.58
N LEU A 196 -9.90 -7.20 2.49
CA LEU A 196 -10.01 -7.76 1.14
C LEU A 196 -8.64 -8.16 0.64
N ILE A 197 -8.47 -9.43 0.29
CA ILE A 197 -7.25 -9.95 -0.34
C ILE A 197 -7.54 -10.19 -1.82
N VAL A 198 -6.76 -9.56 -2.68
CA VAL A 198 -6.84 -9.70 -4.15
C VAL A 198 -5.65 -10.53 -4.63
N ASP A 199 -5.91 -11.66 -5.28
CA ASP A 199 -4.90 -12.53 -5.88
C ASP A 199 -4.45 -11.94 -7.23
N ILE A 200 -3.36 -11.19 -7.20
CA ILE A 200 -2.83 -10.51 -8.39
C ILE A 200 -2.21 -11.52 -9.35
N GLN A 201 -1.52 -12.53 -8.81
CA GLN A 201 -0.81 -13.52 -9.64
C GLN A 201 -1.74 -14.25 -10.60
N ARG A 202 -3.00 -14.46 -10.23
CA ARG A 202 -4.00 -15.20 -10.98
C ARG A 202 -5.00 -14.32 -11.73
N SER A 203 -4.80 -13.01 -11.70
CA SER A 203 -5.62 -12.02 -12.38
C SER A 203 -4.87 -11.36 -13.53
N SER A 204 -5.58 -10.69 -14.45
CA SER A 204 -5.00 -9.84 -15.50
C SER A 204 -4.09 -8.75 -14.95
N LEU A 205 -4.30 -8.37 -13.69
CA LEU A 205 -3.48 -7.35 -13.05
C LEU A 205 -2.01 -7.78 -12.89
N SER A 206 -1.70 -9.07 -12.96
CA SER A 206 -0.31 -9.56 -12.99
C SER A 206 0.47 -9.04 -14.22
N ASP A 207 -0.21 -8.77 -15.31
CA ASP A 207 0.37 -8.30 -16.57
C ASP A 207 0.15 -6.80 -16.81
N PHE A 208 -0.48 -6.11 -15.83
CA PHE A 208 -0.91 -4.72 -16.00
C PHE A 208 0.23 -3.69 -15.93
N GLY A 209 1.39 -4.08 -15.40
CA GLY A 209 2.54 -3.16 -15.44
C GLY A 209 3.32 -3.10 -14.13
N ASN A 210 3.11 -2.11 -13.29
CA ASN A 210 3.76 -1.95 -12.00
C ASN A 210 2.76 -2.00 -10.83
N ALA A 211 3.28 -1.99 -9.60
CA ALA A 211 2.43 -2.05 -8.42
C ALA A 211 1.54 -0.82 -8.26
N ASP A 212 2.02 0.37 -8.64
CA ASP A 212 1.24 1.60 -8.59
C ASP A 212 -0.02 1.48 -9.44
N GLU A 213 0.17 1.02 -10.67
CA GLU A 213 -0.92 0.80 -11.61
C GLU A 213 -1.88 -0.30 -11.17
N VAL A 214 -1.36 -1.38 -10.56
CA VAL A 214 -2.19 -2.46 -10.01
C VAL A 214 -3.05 -1.94 -8.86
N VAL A 215 -2.45 -1.21 -7.92
CA VAL A 215 -3.15 -0.69 -6.74
C VAL A 215 -4.26 0.28 -7.14
N ALA A 216 -4.04 1.11 -8.15
CA ALA A 216 -5.06 2.04 -8.68
C ALA A 216 -6.29 1.33 -9.29
N GLN A 217 -6.19 0.03 -9.63
CA GLN A 217 -7.29 -0.76 -10.19
C GLN A 217 -8.04 -1.60 -9.14
N LEU A 218 -7.60 -1.58 -7.89
CA LEU A 218 -8.21 -2.41 -6.84
C LEU A 218 -9.59 -1.88 -6.43
N PRO A 219 -10.50 -2.76 -6.00
CA PRO A 219 -11.80 -2.36 -5.47
C PRO A 219 -11.65 -1.36 -4.32
N THR A 220 -12.52 -0.36 -4.27
CA THR A 220 -12.57 0.68 -3.24
C THR A 220 -11.34 1.58 -3.16
N VAL A 221 -10.31 1.36 -3.95
CA VAL A 221 -9.09 2.17 -3.98
C VAL A 221 -9.19 3.21 -5.10
N SER A 222 -8.74 4.41 -4.83
CA SER A 222 -8.55 5.50 -5.80
C SER A 222 -7.25 6.23 -5.52
N GLY A 223 -6.65 6.81 -6.56
CA GLY A 223 -5.38 7.51 -6.45
C GLY A 223 -4.30 6.90 -7.35
N SER A 224 -3.11 7.48 -7.31
CA SER A 224 -1.93 7.08 -8.09
C SER A 224 -0.66 7.57 -7.42
N ASP A 225 0.49 7.18 -7.97
CA ASP A 225 1.81 7.68 -7.56
C ASP A 225 2.09 7.48 -6.05
N GLY A 226 1.62 6.35 -5.51
CA GLY A 226 1.80 6.00 -4.10
C GLY A 226 0.88 6.75 -3.13
N SER A 227 0.02 7.64 -3.62
CA SER A 227 -1.00 8.32 -2.82
C SER A 227 -2.37 7.75 -3.14
N TYR A 228 -2.86 6.88 -2.25
CA TYR A 228 -4.13 6.19 -2.42
C TYR A 228 -5.10 6.52 -1.31
N THR A 229 -6.37 6.50 -1.67
CA THR A 229 -7.47 6.54 -0.71
C THR A 229 -8.29 5.27 -0.82
N VAL A 230 -8.71 4.74 0.32
CA VAL A 230 -9.73 3.68 0.39
C VAL A 230 -11.07 4.35 0.64
N PHE A 231 -12.05 4.02 -0.17
CA PHE A 231 -13.38 4.63 -0.12
C PHE A 231 -13.97 4.59 1.28
N GLY A 232 -14.44 5.74 1.75
CA GLY A 232 -14.95 5.92 3.11
C GLY A 232 -13.88 6.01 4.20
N ARG A 233 -12.62 5.59 3.97
CA ARG A 233 -11.55 5.57 4.98
C ARG A 233 -10.61 6.78 4.86
N GLY A 234 -10.44 7.30 3.66
CA GLY A 234 -9.46 8.34 3.37
C GLY A 234 -8.12 7.75 2.94
N ARG A 235 -7.04 8.47 3.19
CA ARG A 235 -5.69 8.08 2.77
C ARG A 235 -5.29 6.73 3.35
N ALA A 236 -4.76 5.86 2.51
CA ALA A 236 -4.26 4.56 2.88
C ALA A 236 -2.73 4.57 2.92
N GLU A 237 -2.17 3.88 3.90
CA GLU A 237 -0.76 3.57 3.92
C GLU A 237 -0.46 2.34 3.06
N VAL A 238 0.63 2.38 2.32
CA VAL A 238 1.02 1.26 1.47
C VAL A 238 2.19 0.50 2.07
N TYR A 239 2.06 -0.82 2.12
CA TYR A 239 3.08 -1.75 2.60
C TYR A 239 3.51 -2.69 1.48
N ILE A 240 4.80 -3.00 1.43
CA ILE A 240 5.36 -4.07 0.60
C ILE A 240 5.84 -5.19 1.53
N GLY A 241 5.08 -6.28 1.59
CA GLY A 241 5.22 -7.29 2.64
C GLY A 241 4.81 -6.71 3.99
N ASN A 242 5.71 -6.74 4.97
CA ASN A 242 5.50 -6.13 6.29
C ASN A 242 6.18 -4.76 6.41
N ARG A 243 6.67 -4.20 5.33
CA ARG A 243 7.41 -2.95 5.28
C ARG A 243 6.56 -1.85 4.67
N ARG A 244 6.36 -0.74 5.37
CA ARG A 244 5.73 0.46 4.84
C ARG A 244 6.54 1.04 3.68
N LEU A 245 5.88 1.61 2.71
CA LEU A 245 6.46 2.26 1.55
C LEU A 245 7.41 3.40 1.98
N ARG A 246 8.62 3.44 1.44
CA ARG A 246 9.61 4.49 1.75
C ARG A 246 9.40 5.76 0.95
N ASN A 247 9.07 5.60 -0.30
CA ASN A 247 8.67 6.69 -1.18
C ASN A 247 7.75 6.16 -2.28
N ASN A 248 6.98 7.04 -2.86
CA ASN A 248 5.97 6.69 -3.86
C ASN A 248 6.56 6.00 -5.10
N SER A 249 7.81 6.32 -5.45
CA SER A 249 8.47 5.72 -6.61
C SER A 249 8.79 4.22 -6.46
N GLU A 250 8.69 3.65 -5.24
CA GLU A 250 8.88 2.20 -5.05
C GLU A 250 7.80 1.38 -5.75
N LEU A 251 6.57 1.86 -5.77
CA LEU A 251 5.46 1.16 -6.41
C LEU A 251 5.59 1.13 -7.93
N SER A 252 5.98 2.24 -8.52
CA SER A 252 6.21 2.30 -9.96
C SER A 252 7.38 1.41 -10.41
N ARG A 253 8.31 1.09 -9.50
CA ARG A 253 9.42 0.17 -9.73
C ARG A 253 9.07 -1.31 -9.53
N LEU A 254 8.01 -1.62 -8.76
CA LEU A 254 7.58 -2.98 -8.49
C LEU A 254 6.77 -3.53 -9.66
N ASN A 255 7.23 -4.64 -10.28
CA ASN A 255 6.49 -5.28 -11.37
C ASN A 255 5.23 -5.96 -10.83
N SER A 256 4.12 -5.81 -11.54
CA SER A 256 2.86 -6.51 -11.23
C SER A 256 3.02 -8.02 -11.11
N ARG A 257 3.88 -8.64 -11.92
CA ARG A 257 4.18 -10.09 -11.89
C ARG A 257 4.92 -10.54 -10.64
N ASP A 258 5.56 -9.63 -9.92
CA ASP A 258 6.24 -9.94 -8.66
C ASP A 258 5.30 -9.90 -7.48
N ILE A 259 4.08 -9.43 -7.68
CA ILE A 259 3.03 -9.38 -6.69
C ILE A 259 2.32 -10.74 -6.63
N SER A 260 2.20 -11.30 -5.46
CA SER A 260 1.36 -12.48 -5.20
C SER A 260 -0.08 -12.04 -4.94
N THR A 261 -0.26 -11.23 -3.89
CA THR A 261 -1.56 -10.72 -3.47
C THR A 261 -1.44 -9.27 -3.04
N VAL A 262 -2.55 -8.54 -3.10
CA VAL A 262 -2.69 -7.25 -2.41
C VAL A 262 -3.82 -7.37 -1.40
N GLU A 263 -3.56 -6.98 -0.17
CA GLU A 263 -4.51 -6.95 0.92
C GLU A 263 -4.91 -5.51 1.21
N ILE A 264 -6.22 -5.23 1.19
CA ILE A 264 -6.80 -3.95 1.58
C ILE A 264 -7.35 -4.11 2.99
N ILE A 265 -6.68 -3.52 3.97
CA ILE A 265 -7.03 -3.55 5.38
C ILE A 265 -7.80 -2.27 5.69
N SER A 266 -9.11 -2.39 5.74
CA SER A 266 -10.01 -1.25 5.97
C SER A 266 -10.04 -0.79 7.43
N ASN A 267 -9.71 -1.66 8.37
CA ASN A 267 -9.62 -1.38 9.80
C ASN A 267 -8.30 -1.94 10.36
N PRO A 268 -7.19 -1.17 10.24
CA PRO A 268 -5.88 -1.61 10.72
C PRO A 268 -5.87 -1.82 12.24
N GLY A 269 -5.23 -2.90 12.69
CA GLY A 269 -5.06 -3.25 14.08
C GLY A 269 -4.13 -2.31 14.86
N VAL A 270 -3.89 -2.63 16.14
CA VAL A 270 -3.08 -1.79 17.05
C VAL A 270 -1.59 -1.77 16.73
N GLU A 271 -1.12 -2.71 15.91
CA GLU A 271 0.26 -2.79 15.40
C GLU A 271 0.60 -1.72 14.36
N TYR A 272 -0.42 -1.06 13.79
CA TYR A 272 -0.30 0.11 12.93
C TYR A 272 -0.44 1.39 13.75
N ASP A 273 0.11 2.48 13.26
CA ASP A 273 -0.02 3.77 13.92
C ASP A 273 -1.48 4.20 14.10
N ALA A 274 -1.75 5.01 15.13
CA ALA A 274 -3.11 5.42 15.44
C ALA A 274 -3.72 6.32 14.35
N ASP A 275 -2.91 6.98 13.52
CA ASP A 275 -3.34 7.79 12.38
C ASP A 275 -3.57 6.98 11.09
N THR A 276 -3.19 5.69 11.06
CA THR A 276 -3.37 4.82 9.91
C THR A 276 -4.82 4.37 9.79
N HIS A 277 -5.58 5.00 8.90
CA HIS A 277 -7.02 4.74 8.69
C HIS A 277 -7.29 3.55 7.76
N ALA A 278 -6.39 3.26 6.84
CA ALA A 278 -6.43 2.10 5.96
C ALA A 278 -5.02 1.66 5.56
N VAL A 279 -4.86 0.40 5.21
CA VAL A 279 -3.58 -0.15 4.74
C VAL A 279 -3.80 -0.92 3.44
N ILE A 280 -2.89 -0.71 2.49
CA ILE A 280 -2.77 -1.51 1.27
C ILE A 280 -1.47 -2.28 1.35
N LYS A 281 -1.55 -3.59 1.61
CA LYS A 281 -0.39 -4.45 1.79
C LYS A 281 -0.14 -5.30 0.57
N ILE A 282 0.98 -5.07 -0.10
CA ILE A 282 1.41 -5.77 -1.31
C ILE A 282 2.32 -6.93 -0.91
N ASN A 283 1.85 -8.16 -1.06
CA ASN A 283 2.63 -9.37 -0.78
C ASN A 283 3.32 -9.86 -2.06
N LEU A 284 4.61 -10.15 -1.96
CA LEU A 284 5.45 -10.51 -3.08
C LEU A 284 5.62 -12.02 -3.21
N ARG A 285 5.89 -12.47 -4.42
CA ARG A 285 6.32 -13.84 -4.69
C ARG A 285 7.76 -14.03 -4.18
N HIS A 286 8.01 -15.15 -3.53
CA HIS A 286 9.37 -15.55 -3.20
C HIS A 286 10.09 -16.01 -4.48
N LYS A 287 11.11 -15.30 -4.90
CA LYS A 287 11.98 -15.70 -6.00
C LYS A 287 13.36 -16.06 -5.45
N VAL A 288 13.88 -17.22 -5.87
CA VAL A 288 15.21 -17.70 -5.53
C VAL A 288 16.10 -17.46 -6.75
N ALA A 289 16.90 -16.42 -6.73
CA ALA A 289 18.10 -16.32 -7.59
C ALA A 289 18.96 -15.16 -7.11
N GLY A 290 20.28 -15.33 -7.18
CA GLY A 290 21.27 -14.36 -6.81
C GLY A 290 21.94 -13.70 -8.03
N GLY A 291 22.69 -12.64 -7.80
CA GLY A 291 23.49 -11.93 -8.77
C GLY A 291 23.02 -10.51 -9.06
N LEU A 292 23.58 -9.92 -10.10
CA LEU A 292 23.22 -8.59 -10.58
C LEU A 292 21.90 -8.65 -11.35
N GLY A 293 20.97 -7.76 -11.00
CA GLY A 293 19.71 -7.55 -11.67
C GLY A 293 19.39 -6.07 -11.80
N GLY A 294 18.33 -5.75 -12.55
CA GLY A 294 17.92 -4.36 -12.65
C GLY A 294 16.74 -4.13 -13.56
N ARG A 295 16.33 -2.87 -13.58
CA ARG A 295 15.20 -2.37 -14.37
C ARG A 295 15.44 -0.95 -14.81
N ALA A 296 15.00 -0.63 -16.02
CA ALA A 296 14.91 0.72 -16.52
C ALA A 296 13.50 0.93 -17.11
N SER A 297 12.91 2.08 -16.90
CA SER A 297 11.63 2.45 -17.52
C SER A 297 11.61 3.92 -17.89
N ALA A 298 10.94 4.23 -19.00
CA ALA A 298 10.64 5.56 -19.47
C ALA A 298 9.14 5.67 -19.72
N PHE A 299 8.52 6.67 -19.11
CA PHE A 299 7.12 7.02 -19.29
C PHE A 299 7.05 8.44 -19.82
N SER A 300 6.29 8.62 -20.90
CA SER A 300 5.98 9.94 -21.43
C SER A 300 4.48 10.07 -21.64
N SER A 301 3.95 11.22 -21.28
CA SER A 301 2.51 11.48 -21.34
C SER A 301 2.26 12.88 -21.92
N GLN A 302 1.62 12.93 -23.07
CA GLN A 302 1.30 14.16 -23.80
C GLN A 302 -0.17 14.50 -23.60
N GLY A 303 -0.42 15.62 -22.93
CA GLY A 303 -1.68 16.34 -22.88
C GLY A 303 -1.52 17.72 -23.52
N ARG A 304 -2.04 18.76 -22.86
CA ARG A 304 -1.76 20.17 -23.22
C ARG A 304 -0.29 20.51 -22.99
N ARG A 305 0.36 19.80 -22.07
CA ARG A 305 1.82 19.83 -21.79
C ARG A 305 2.35 18.42 -21.62
N ASN A 306 3.64 18.22 -21.92
CA ASN A 306 4.29 16.93 -21.76
C ASN A 306 4.72 16.70 -20.32
N SER A 307 4.60 15.44 -19.85
CA SER A 307 5.10 14.95 -18.56
C SER A 307 5.89 13.67 -18.78
N ASP A 308 7.07 13.59 -18.19
CA ASP A 308 8.01 12.50 -18.39
C ASP A 308 8.50 11.96 -17.05
N THR A 309 8.75 10.65 -16.99
CA THR A 309 9.34 10.00 -15.81
C THR A 309 10.30 8.91 -16.26
N GLU A 310 11.56 9.00 -15.85
CA GLU A 310 12.60 7.99 -16.05
C GLU A 310 12.93 7.36 -14.69
N GLN A 311 13.09 6.05 -14.71
CA GLN A 311 13.44 5.30 -13.51
C GLN A 311 14.45 4.23 -13.84
N THR A 312 15.49 4.12 -13.03
CA THR A 312 16.51 3.07 -13.12
C THR A 312 16.74 2.47 -11.75
N GLN A 313 16.82 1.16 -11.68
CA GLN A 313 17.16 0.43 -10.47
C GLN A 313 18.17 -0.68 -10.80
N LEU A 314 19.21 -0.76 -9.99
CA LEU A 314 20.17 -1.85 -9.96
C LEU A 314 20.05 -2.58 -8.64
N THR A 315 20.14 -3.89 -8.66
CA THR A 315 20.11 -4.76 -7.48
C THR A 315 21.25 -5.75 -7.54
N TYR A 316 21.87 -5.99 -6.42
CA TYR A 316 22.86 -7.04 -6.25
C TYR A 316 22.48 -7.92 -5.08
N ASP A 317 22.22 -9.19 -5.37
CA ASP A 317 21.71 -10.16 -4.40
C ASP A 317 22.64 -11.33 -4.29
N THR A 318 22.99 -11.66 -3.06
CA THR A 318 23.62 -12.92 -2.69
C THR A 318 22.81 -13.60 -1.59
N ARG A 319 23.25 -14.76 -1.12
CA ARG A 319 22.61 -15.41 0.04
C ARG A 319 22.71 -14.56 1.31
N ALA A 320 23.82 -13.85 1.48
CA ALA A 320 24.09 -13.07 2.69
C ALA A 320 23.77 -11.59 2.55
N VAL A 321 24.04 -11.00 1.38
CA VAL A 321 23.97 -9.54 1.16
C VAL A 321 22.98 -9.21 0.07
N ASN A 322 22.14 -8.21 0.32
CA ASN A 322 21.27 -7.57 -0.64
C ASN A 322 21.64 -6.08 -0.70
N ALA A 323 21.95 -5.56 -1.88
CA ALA A 323 22.22 -4.15 -2.09
C ALA A 323 21.39 -3.64 -3.27
N PHE A 324 21.02 -2.37 -3.23
CA PHE A 324 20.32 -1.73 -4.34
C PHE A 324 20.69 -0.25 -4.47
N LEU A 325 20.61 0.23 -5.70
CA LEU A 325 20.68 1.65 -6.03
C LEU A 325 19.54 1.97 -7.00
N SER A 326 18.82 3.05 -6.75
CA SER A 326 17.71 3.47 -7.61
C SER A 326 17.74 4.98 -7.82
N PHE A 327 17.46 5.39 -9.03
CA PHE A 327 17.31 6.78 -9.43
C PHE A 327 15.94 6.97 -10.11
N THR A 328 15.26 8.04 -9.75
CA THR A 328 14.01 8.49 -10.40
C THR A 328 14.16 9.96 -10.76
N ASN A 329 13.84 10.30 -11.99
CA ASN A 329 13.70 11.66 -12.48
C ASN A 329 12.28 11.83 -13.01
N SER A 330 11.53 12.81 -12.52
CA SER A 330 10.16 13.07 -12.92
C SER A 330 9.94 14.54 -13.22
N SER A 331 9.30 14.82 -14.34
CA SER A 331 8.91 16.14 -14.80
C SER A 331 7.41 16.15 -15.10
N ASN A 332 6.60 16.57 -14.15
CA ASN A 332 5.15 16.63 -14.28
C ASN A 332 4.72 18.05 -14.64
N ARG A 333 4.20 18.22 -15.84
CA ARG A 333 3.78 19.53 -16.37
C ARG A 333 2.33 19.51 -16.78
N TYR A 334 1.55 20.41 -16.21
CA TYR A 334 0.11 20.54 -16.46
C TYR A 334 -0.26 21.94 -16.88
N LYS A 335 -1.38 22.04 -17.59
CA LYS A 335 -2.10 23.28 -17.82
C LYS A 335 -3.54 23.09 -17.32
N THR A 336 -3.97 23.98 -16.43
CA THR A 336 -5.29 23.90 -15.77
C THR A 336 -6.09 25.15 -16.09
N ASP A 337 -7.35 24.98 -16.39
CA ASP A 337 -8.35 26.05 -16.39
C ASP A 337 -9.27 25.81 -15.20
N GLN A 338 -9.60 26.85 -14.46
CA GLN A 338 -10.42 26.75 -13.27
C GLN A 338 -11.33 27.97 -13.17
N THR A 339 -12.59 27.74 -12.85
CA THR A 339 -13.54 28.78 -12.47
C THR A 339 -13.92 28.55 -11.01
N ASN A 340 -13.80 29.57 -10.19
CA ASN A 340 -14.25 29.60 -8.80
C ASN A 340 -15.39 30.58 -8.65
N ARG A 341 -16.42 30.23 -7.89
CA ARG A 341 -17.51 31.06 -7.48
C ARG A 341 -17.66 30.98 -5.98
N GLU A 342 -17.43 32.08 -5.31
CA GLU A 342 -17.57 32.20 -3.86
C GLU A 342 -18.79 33.04 -3.52
N LEU A 343 -19.67 32.53 -2.69
CA LEU A 343 -20.84 33.25 -2.18
C LEU A 343 -20.69 33.37 -0.67
N THR A 344 -20.73 34.59 -0.18
CA THR A 344 -20.67 34.90 1.26
C THR A 344 -21.83 35.78 1.64
N ASN A 345 -22.62 35.37 2.63
CA ASN A 345 -23.70 36.14 3.21
C ASN A 345 -23.22 36.82 4.49
N VAL A 346 -23.42 38.14 4.60
CA VAL A 346 -23.04 38.93 5.78
C VAL A 346 -24.25 39.75 6.18
N ALA A 347 -24.98 39.35 7.21
CA ALA A 347 -26.27 39.92 7.60
C ALA A 347 -27.26 39.93 6.44
N THR A 348 -27.59 41.16 5.91
CA THR A 348 -28.50 41.31 4.79
C THR A 348 -27.79 41.40 3.43
N ASP A 349 -26.46 41.50 3.46
CA ASP A 349 -25.67 41.68 2.24
C ASP A 349 -25.17 40.34 1.69
N THR A 350 -25.14 40.27 0.38
CA THR A 350 -24.61 39.11 -0.35
C THR A 350 -23.41 39.56 -1.17
N TRP A 351 -22.30 38.89 -0.97
CA TRP A 351 -21.06 39.06 -1.72
C TRP A 351 -20.80 37.85 -2.61
N HIS A 352 -20.55 38.10 -3.88
CA HIS A 352 -20.26 37.05 -4.86
C HIS A 352 -18.95 37.37 -5.56
N LEU A 353 -17.94 36.47 -5.40
CA LEU A 353 -16.67 36.56 -6.10
C LEU A 353 -16.62 35.43 -7.15
N GLU A 354 -16.56 35.80 -8.42
CA GLU A 354 -16.30 34.91 -9.53
C GLU A 354 -14.87 35.10 -10.03
N SER A 355 -14.10 34.03 -10.15
CA SER A 355 -12.70 34.10 -10.57
C SER A 355 -12.45 33.06 -11.65
N ASP A 356 -12.00 33.52 -12.83
CA ASP A 356 -11.58 32.69 -13.94
C ASP A 356 -10.08 32.66 -14.04
N MET A 357 -9.52 31.43 -13.93
CA MET A 357 -8.10 31.12 -14.02
C MET A 357 -7.87 30.32 -15.29
N ALA A 358 -7.45 30.99 -16.36
CA ALA A 358 -7.24 30.34 -17.65
C ALA A 358 -5.76 29.99 -17.88
N GLY A 359 -5.52 28.74 -18.24
CA GLY A 359 -4.20 28.29 -18.68
C GLY A 359 -3.10 28.33 -17.64
N TRP A 360 -3.43 28.19 -16.36
CA TRP A 360 -2.46 28.10 -15.29
C TRP A 360 -1.49 26.96 -15.53
N LYS A 361 -0.21 27.25 -15.35
CA LYS A 361 0.89 26.30 -15.59
C LYS A 361 1.39 25.79 -14.25
N SER A 362 1.51 24.46 -14.15
CA SER A 362 2.22 23.81 -13.06
C SER A 362 3.37 22.99 -13.61
N ASN A 363 4.55 23.11 -12.98
CA ASN A 363 5.77 22.38 -13.33
C ASN A 363 6.34 21.81 -12.04
N TYR A 364 6.18 20.53 -11.86
CA TYR A 364 6.74 19.80 -10.73
C TYR A 364 7.89 18.91 -11.22
N TYR A 365 9.06 19.11 -10.65
CA TYR A 365 10.27 18.32 -10.92
C TYR A 365 10.68 17.61 -9.65
N ASN A 366 10.94 16.31 -9.75
CA ASN A 366 11.40 15.50 -8.64
C ASN A 366 12.54 14.60 -9.07
N GLN A 367 13.67 14.67 -8.36
CA GLN A 367 14.82 13.80 -8.50
C GLN A 367 15.05 13.08 -7.19
N THR A 368 15.05 11.75 -7.22
CA THR A 368 15.23 10.92 -6.02
C THR A 368 16.30 9.88 -6.27
N LEU A 369 17.32 9.85 -5.41
CA LEU A 369 18.34 8.81 -5.36
C LEU A 369 18.19 8.04 -4.05
N THR A 370 18.10 6.72 -4.14
CA THR A 370 18.01 5.84 -2.96
C THR A 370 18.99 4.70 -3.08
N GLY A 371 19.84 4.51 -2.10
CA GLY A 371 20.73 3.37 -1.96
C GLY A 371 20.50 2.64 -0.64
N GLY A 372 20.69 1.34 -0.61
CA GLY A 372 20.57 0.58 0.63
C GLY A 372 21.28 -0.77 0.55
N ILE A 373 21.65 -1.25 1.73
CA ILE A 373 22.29 -2.54 1.91
C ILE A 373 21.69 -3.26 3.11
N SER A 374 21.52 -4.55 2.99
CA SER A 374 21.11 -5.40 4.10
C SER A 374 21.86 -6.72 4.06
N THR A 375 22.09 -7.30 5.23
CA THR A 375 22.79 -8.59 5.37
C THR A 375 22.00 -9.51 6.30
N GLU A 376 22.10 -10.81 6.06
CA GLU A 376 21.64 -11.84 6.98
C GLU A 376 22.79 -12.18 7.93
N LEU A 377 22.70 -11.70 9.19
CA LEU A 377 23.69 -11.97 10.23
C LEU A 377 23.68 -13.45 10.65
N ALA A 378 22.48 -14.04 10.67
CA ALA A 378 22.24 -15.44 10.94
C ALA A 378 20.91 -15.85 10.29
N LYS A 379 20.59 -17.12 10.27
CA LYS A 379 19.29 -17.60 9.81
C LYS A 379 18.18 -16.90 10.58
N SER A 380 17.26 -16.28 9.84
CA SER A 380 16.15 -15.48 10.40
C SER A 380 16.54 -14.17 11.08
N HIS A 381 17.79 -13.70 10.97
CA HIS A 381 18.24 -12.41 11.49
C HIS A 381 18.80 -11.54 10.36
N SER A 382 18.21 -10.39 10.11
CA SER A 382 18.67 -9.46 9.10
C SER A 382 18.78 -8.05 9.66
N VAL A 383 19.84 -7.35 9.26
CA VAL A 383 20.06 -5.94 9.55
C VAL A 383 20.32 -5.21 8.24
N GLY A 384 19.97 -3.96 8.17
CA GLY A 384 20.28 -3.15 7.00
C GLY A 384 20.05 -1.68 7.22
N THR A 385 20.54 -0.91 6.27
CA THR A 385 20.42 0.55 6.26
C THR A 385 20.12 1.04 4.85
N SER A 386 19.45 2.17 4.74
CA SER A 386 19.23 2.87 3.48
C SER A 386 19.31 4.37 3.65
N LEU A 387 19.75 5.04 2.59
CA LEU A 387 19.81 6.49 2.49
C LEU A 387 19.06 6.93 1.24
N THR A 388 18.17 7.91 1.41
CA THR A 388 17.43 8.55 0.32
C THR A 388 17.73 10.04 0.32
N TYR A 389 18.04 10.57 -0.85
CA TYR A 389 18.08 12.01 -1.13
C TYR A 389 17.03 12.34 -2.17
N SER A 390 16.21 13.35 -1.89
CA SER A 390 15.21 13.88 -2.82
C SER A 390 15.38 15.38 -2.99
N LYS A 391 15.30 15.84 -4.24
CA LYS A 391 15.23 17.26 -4.60
C LYS A 391 13.96 17.48 -5.40
N GLU A 392 13.12 18.39 -4.93
CA GLU A 392 11.85 18.73 -5.56
C GLU A 392 11.82 20.22 -5.87
N THR A 393 11.24 20.58 -7.00
CA THR A 393 10.99 21.95 -7.40
C THR A 393 9.57 22.03 -7.92
N ASP A 394 8.76 22.89 -7.33
CA ASP A 394 7.41 23.18 -7.80
C ASP A 394 7.31 24.65 -8.26
N ARG A 395 6.79 24.87 -9.43
CA ARG A 395 6.55 26.17 -10.01
C ARG A 395 5.17 26.20 -10.62
N TRP A 396 4.32 27.05 -10.09
CA TRP A 396 2.98 27.21 -10.65
C TRP A 396 2.57 28.67 -10.66
N GLY A 397 1.66 28.99 -11.55
CA GLY A 397 1.11 30.32 -11.65
C GLY A 397 0.42 30.59 -12.97
N GLY A 398 -0.14 31.75 -13.07
CA GLY A 398 -0.88 32.28 -14.20
C GLY A 398 -1.75 33.44 -13.79
N THR A 399 -2.60 33.85 -14.71
CA THR A 399 -3.49 34.99 -14.51
C THR A 399 -4.86 34.54 -14.01
N SER A 400 -5.48 35.36 -13.17
CA SER A 400 -6.87 35.24 -12.73
C SER A 400 -7.59 36.56 -13.03
N ILE A 401 -8.77 36.47 -13.62
CA ILE A 401 -9.70 37.59 -13.78
C ILE A 401 -10.84 37.33 -12.81
N SER A 402 -11.07 38.27 -11.90
CA SER A 402 -12.08 38.12 -10.86
C SER A 402 -13.06 39.28 -10.88
N GLN A 403 -14.33 38.96 -10.63
CA GLN A 403 -15.40 39.97 -10.50
C GLN A 403 -16.03 39.81 -9.10
N MET A 404 -15.97 40.90 -8.35
CA MET A 404 -16.65 40.97 -7.06
C MET A 404 -17.97 41.70 -7.26
N HIS A 405 -19.07 41.11 -6.83
CA HIS A 405 -20.40 41.70 -6.82
C HIS A 405 -20.88 41.87 -5.37
N HIS A 406 -21.55 42.98 -5.11
CA HIS A 406 -22.25 43.25 -3.85
C HIS A 406 -23.73 43.40 -4.15
N ASN A 407 -24.59 42.52 -3.60
CA ASN A 407 -26.03 42.49 -3.85
C ASN A 407 -26.34 42.54 -5.36
N ASP A 408 -25.71 41.63 -6.13
CA ASP A 408 -25.80 41.47 -7.58
C ASP A 408 -25.27 42.63 -8.43
N LYS A 409 -24.73 43.70 -7.83
CA LYS A 409 -24.09 44.78 -8.55
C LYS A 409 -22.60 44.61 -8.59
N LEU A 410 -22.00 44.78 -9.77
CA LEU A 410 -20.53 44.73 -9.89
C LEU A 410 -19.91 45.78 -8.98
N PHE A 411 -19.03 45.31 -8.07
CA PHE A 411 -18.28 46.15 -7.14
C PHE A 411 -16.87 46.44 -7.66
N GLU A 412 -16.15 45.40 -8.06
CA GLU A 412 -14.80 45.48 -8.60
C GLU A 412 -14.49 44.38 -9.62
N ASP A 413 -13.83 44.78 -10.71
CA ASP A 413 -13.09 43.89 -11.60
C ASP A 413 -11.65 43.87 -11.14
N LEU A 414 -11.09 42.67 -10.92
CA LEU A 414 -9.76 42.46 -10.43
C LEU A 414 -8.98 41.54 -11.38
N TYR A 415 -7.82 41.99 -11.80
CA TYR A 415 -6.85 41.20 -12.54
C TYR A 415 -5.70 40.82 -11.59
N SER A 416 -5.38 39.53 -11.48
CA SER A 416 -4.30 39.04 -10.63
C SER A 416 -3.33 38.20 -11.46
N ASP A 417 -2.02 38.43 -11.32
CA ASP A 417 -0.96 37.59 -11.84
C ASP A 417 -0.21 36.95 -10.65
N ILE A 418 -0.29 35.63 -10.57
CA ILE A 418 0.22 34.87 -9.44
C ILE A 418 1.35 33.97 -9.91
N LEU A 419 2.50 34.04 -9.24
CA LEU A 419 3.64 33.17 -9.48
C LEU A 419 4.12 32.58 -8.17
N SER A 420 4.21 31.25 -8.10
CA SER A 420 4.74 30.51 -6.94
C SER A 420 5.92 29.65 -7.35
N HIS A 421 6.91 29.62 -6.48
CA HIS A 421 8.12 28.84 -6.63
C HIS A 421 8.49 28.19 -5.29
N ALA A 422 8.59 26.85 -5.26
CA ALA A 422 9.02 26.12 -4.09
C ALA A 422 10.14 25.14 -4.42
N ASN A 423 11.10 25.03 -3.51
CA ASN A 423 12.20 24.07 -3.57
C ASN A 423 12.25 23.28 -2.26
N TYR A 424 12.37 21.97 -2.37
CA TYR A 424 12.49 21.07 -1.24
C TYR A 424 13.72 20.20 -1.41
N ASN A 425 14.49 20.05 -0.33
CA ASN A 425 15.58 19.09 -0.25
C ASN A 425 15.32 18.19 0.96
N GLN A 426 15.43 16.90 0.79
CA GLN A 426 15.13 15.93 1.84
C GLN A 426 16.17 14.82 1.89
N TRP A 427 16.64 14.53 3.10
CA TRP A 427 17.44 13.36 3.42
C TRP A 427 16.67 12.43 4.33
N ILE A 428 16.71 11.12 4.06
CA ILE A 428 16.11 10.10 4.91
C ILE A 428 17.13 9.00 5.13
N GLY A 429 17.54 8.81 6.38
CA GLY A 429 18.31 7.66 6.83
C GLY A 429 17.41 6.66 7.53
N ASN A 430 17.57 5.37 7.24
CA ASN A 430 16.83 4.29 7.89
C ASN A 430 17.78 3.20 8.35
N LEU A 431 17.57 2.67 9.55
CA LEU A 431 18.21 1.48 10.10
C LEU A 431 17.12 0.51 10.51
N PHE A 432 17.28 -0.79 10.22
CA PHE A 432 16.35 -1.80 10.64
C PHE A 432 17.03 -3.08 11.13
N TYR A 433 16.32 -3.80 11.98
CA TYR A 433 16.63 -5.17 12.36
C TYR A 433 15.36 -6.02 12.34
N ASN A 434 15.43 -7.21 11.73
CA ASN A 434 14.37 -8.21 11.78
C ASN A 434 14.99 -9.53 12.26
N GLY A 435 14.41 -10.13 13.27
CA GLY A 435 14.95 -11.37 13.84
C GLY A 435 13.85 -12.27 14.41
N ALA A 436 14.16 -13.56 14.49
CA ALA A 436 13.36 -14.52 15.22
C ALA A 436 14.21 -15.09 16.38
N LEU A 437 13.80 -14.80 17.63
CA LEU A 437 14.42 -15.36 18.85
C LEU A 437 13.62 -16.58 19.27
N ALA A 438 14.26 -17.75 19.25
CA ALA A 438 13.57 -19.00 19.29
C ALA A 438 12.40 -19.04 18.27
N ASP A 439 11.80 -20.17 17.95
CA ASP A 439 10.78 -20.25 16.90
C ASP A 439 9.45 -19.58 17.25
N LYS A 440 9.33 -19.03 18.44
CA LYS A 440 8.09 -18.43 18.96
C LYS A 440 8.07 -16.91 18.93
N TRP A 441 9.23 -16.24 18.87
CA TRP A 441 9.31 -14.80 18.92
C TRP A 441 9.80 -14.23 17.60
N LYS A 442 9.08 -13.24 17.07
CA LYS A 442 9.55 -12.39 15.97
C LYS A 442 9.73 -10.99 16.51
N ILE A 443 10.85 -10.36 16.19
CA ILE A 443 11.19 -9.00 16.62
C ILE A 443 11.51 -8.20 15.37
N THR A 444 10.92 -7.01 15.29
CA THR A 444 11.30 -6.00 14.31
C THR A 444 11.64 -4.70 15.04
N PHE A 445 12.70 -4.07 14.60
CA PHE A 445 13.13 -2.76 15.06
C PHE A 445 13.44 -1.90 13.86
N ASN A 446 12.98 -0.62 13.88
CA ASN A 446 13.31 0.37 12.88
C ASN A 446 13.64 1.71 13.56
N ALA A 447 14.58 2.44 12.97
CA ALA A 447 14.90 3.80 13.37
C ALA A 447 15.10 4.64 12.12
N ASP A 448 14.51 5.84 12.11
CA ASP A 448 14.59 6.80 11.02
C ASP A 448 15.09 8.15 11.51
N TYR A 449 15.88 8.80 10.66
CA TYR A 449 16.15 10.22 10.71
C TYR A 449 15.73 10.85 9.39
N VAL A 450 14.96 11.94 9.47
CA VAL A 450 14.53 12.73 8.31
C VAL A 450 14.94 14.18 8.54
N ASN A 451 15.65 14.76 7.57
CA ASN A 451 15.86 16.19 7.47
C ASN A 451 15.22 16.71 6.20
N ARG A 452 14.32 17.69 6.32
CA ARG A 452 13.66 18.32 5.18
C ARG A 452 13.79 19.84 5.29
N ASN A 453 14.31 20.45 4.24
CA ASN A 453 14.41 21.88 4.10
C ASN A 453 13.55 22.33 2.91
N ALA A 454 12.67 23.30 3.17
CA ALA A 454 11.79 23.89 2.18
C ALA A 454 12.04 25.39 2.10
N LYS A 455 12.05 25.93 0.89
CA LYS A 455 11.98 27.36 0.62
C LYS A 455 10.90 27.59 -0.43
N ASP A 456 9.86 28.31 -0.09
CA ASP A 456 8.82 28.71 -1.02
C ASP A 456 8.67 30.22 -1.06
N SER A 457 8.27 30.73 -2.22
CA SER A 457 7.96 32.12 -2.46
C SER A 457 6.74 32.23 -3.35
N ARG A 458 5.88 33.19 -3.04
CA ARG A 458 4.72 33.55 -3.88
C ARG A 458 4.69 35.04 -4.09
N VAL A 459 4.51 35.43 -5.33
CA VAL A 459 4.25 36.82 -5.71
C VAL A 459 2.87 36.88 -6.32
N ASN A 460 2.06 37.80 -5.83
CA ASN A 460 0.73 38.13 -6.37
C ASN A 460 0.72 39.60 -6.72
N GLN A 461 0.47 39.93 -7.99
CA GLN A 461 0.32 41.30 -8.48
C GLN A 461 -1.12 41.50 -8.92
N GLU A 462 -1.79 42.46 -8.34
CA GLU A 462 -3.19 42.76 -8.58
C GLU A 462 -3.39 44.18 -9.10
N SER A 463 -4.38 44.35 -9.98
CA SER A 463 -4.84 45.62 -10.45
C SER A 463 -6.35 45.54 -10.75
N GLY A 464 -7.07 46.60 -10.60
CA GLY A 464 -8.50 46.64 -10.83
C GLY A 464 -9.03 48.07 -11.01
N ASN A 465 -10.35 48.18 -11.19
CA ASN A 465 -10.98 49.50 -11.34
C ASN A 465 -10.93 50.33 -10.04
N LEU A 466 -10.88 49.68 -8.85
CA LEU A 466 -10.70 50.32 -7.55
C LEU A 466 -9.27 50.20 -7.03
N THR A 467 -8.45 49.31 -7.62
CA THR A 467 -7.09 49.04 -7.21
C THR A 467 -6.13 49.38 -8.33
N THR A 468 -5.32 50.45 -8.18
CA THR A 468 -4.35 50.86 -9.19
C THR A 468 -3.24 49.83 -9.38
N ARG A 469 -2.64 49.33 -8.31
CA ARG A 469 -1.68 48.27 -8.28
C ARG A 469 -1.49 47.81 -6.83
N HIS A 470 -1.48 46.53 -6.60
CA HIS A 470 -1.16 45.92 -5.33
C HIS A 470 -0.23 44.76 -5.56
N GLU A 471 0.84 44.67 -4.79
CA GLU A 471 1.79 43.58 -4.85
C GLU A 471 1.94 42.95 -3.47
N ALA A 472 1.73 41.61 -3.39
CA ALA A 472 2.01 40.82 -2.20
C ALA A 472 3.10 39.79 -2.51
N LYS A 473 4.19 39.80 -1.71
CA LYS A 473 5.29 38.86 -1.78
C LYS A 473 5.37 38.10 -0.47
N ASN A 474 5.28 36.79 -0.54
CA ASN A 474 5.41 35.91 0.61
C ASN A 474 6.66 35.04 0.44
N GLU A 475 7.52 34.97 1.44
CA GLU A 475 8.62 34.02 1.53
C GLU A 475 8.48 33.17 2.80
N ASN A 476 8.66 31.86 2.64
CA ASN A 476 8.62 30.91 3.73
C ASN A 476 9.84 30.00 3.64
N LYS A 477 10.53 29.85 4.76
CA LYS A 477 11.63 28.89 4.94
C LYS A 477 11.26 27.97 6.09
N THR A 478 11.26 26.68 5.82
CA THR A 478 10.92 25.68 6.83
C THR A 478 11.99 24.60 6.88
N SER A 479 12.39 24.24 8.08
CA SER A 479 13.28 23.10 8.33
C SER A 479 12.61 22.14 9.29
N HIS A 480 12.63 20.85 8.97
CA HIS A 480 12.15 19.79 9.86
C HIS A 480 13.28 18.80 10.10
N ASP A 481 13.49 18.45 11.36
CA ASP A 481 14.29 17.33 11.81
C ASP A 481 13.39 16.35 12.56
N ILE A 482 13.29 15.12 12.04
CA ILE A 482 12.41 14.08 12.57
C ILE A 482 13.25 12.88 12.99
N TYR A 483 13.09 12.43 14.23
CA TYR A 483 13.67 11.21 14.78
C TYR A 483 12.53 10.28 15.16
N ALA A 484 12.53 9.06 14.66
CA ALA A 484 11.50 8.09 14.99
C ALA A 484 12.08 6.69 15.15
N GLY A 485 11.49 5.90 16.05
CA GLY A 485 11.85 4.51 16.25
C GLY A 485 10.66 3.68 16.67
N ASN A 486 10.64 2.43 16.24
CA ASN A 486 9.65 1.45 16.69
C ASN A 486 10.27 0.08 16.95
N ILE A 487 9.68 -0.62 17.89
CA ILE A 487 9.96 -2.02 18.17
C ILE A 487 8.64 -2.79 18.25
N LYS A 488 8.56 -3.90 17.52
CA LYS A 488 7.39 -4.78 17.48
C LYS A 488 7.83 -6.20 17.77
N MET A 489 7.13 -6.88 18.66
CA MET A 489 7.37 -8.27 19.03
C MET A 489 6.08 -9.08 18.86
N THR A 490 6.18 -10.21 18.20
CA THR A 490 5.09 -11.18 18.07
C THR A 490 5.48 -12.47 18.77
N TYR A 491 4.66 -12.93 19.71
CA TYR A 491 4.83 -14.20 20.41
C TYR A 491 3.76 -15.19 19.95
N GLN A 492 4.19 -16.29 19.32
CA GLN A 492 3.31 -17.38 18.92
C GLN A 492 3.19 -18.39 20.04
N ALA A 493 2.19 -18.24 20.91
CA ALA A 493 1.98 -19.12 22.06
C ALA A 493 1.55 -20.53 21.61
N SER A 494 0.72 -20.62 20.57
CA SER A 494 0.29 -21.87 19.92
C SER A 494 -0.10 -21.62 18.46
N LYS A 495 -0.45 -22.66 17.70
CA LYS A 495 -0.99 -22.50 16.33
C LYS A 495 -2.27 -21.65 16.27
N LYS A 496 -2.98 -21.48 17.42
CA LYS A 496 -4.28 -20.80 17.53
C LYS A 496 -4.20 -19.49 18.31
N LEU A 497 -3.08 -19.16 18.94
CA LEU A 497 -2.95 -18.00 19.82
C LEU A 497 -1.63 -17.28 19.59
N ALA A 498 -1.68 -16.02 19.22
CA ALA A 498 -0.55 -15.13 19.08
C ALA A 498 -0.78 -13.83 19.85
N PHE A 499 0.29 -13.27 20.40
CA PHE A 499 0.32 -11.96 21.04
C PHE A 499 1.25 -11.03 20.28
N ASN A 500 0.84 -9.79 20.12
CA ASN A 500 1.63 -8.71 19.55
C ASN A 500 1.81 -7.62 20.60
N VAL A 501 3.04 -7.20 20.83
CA VAL A 501 3.35 -6.08 21.71
C VAL A 501 4.38 -5.18 21.03
N GLY A 502 4.36 -3.90 21.34
CA GLY A 502 5.35 -3.00 20.79
C GLY A 502 5.27 -1.60 21.36
N SER A 503 6.22 -0.78 20.94
CA SER A 503 6.33 0.61 21.29
C SER A 503 6.84 1.42 20.10
N ASP A 504 6.30 2.62 19.93
CA ASP A 504 6.72 3.60 18.95
C ASP A 504 7.06 4.92 19.66
N ALA A 505 8.09 5.59 19.19
CA ALA A 505 8.45 6.92 19.68
C ALA A 505 8.89 7.81 18.52
N SER A 506 8.51 9.08 18.54
CA SER A 506 9.00 10.07 17.60
C SER A 506 9.20 11.44 18.25
N TYR A 507 10.12 12.21 17.68
CA TYR A 507 10.38 13.60 18.02
C TYR A 507 10.56 14.40 16.75
N VAL A 508 9.89 15.55 16.67
CA VAL A 508 9.93 16.49 15.54
C VAL A 508 10.38 17.85 16.05
N ASP A 509 11.38 18.43 15.41
CA ASP A 509 11.81 19.82 15.55
C ASP A 509 11.54 20.57 14.25
N GLU A 510 10.59 21.50 14.26
CA GLU A 510 10.25 22.36 13.13
C GLU A 510 10.66 23.80 13.41
N LYS A 511 11.39 24.41 12.47
CA LYS A 511 11.70 25.84 12.45
C LYS A 511 11.11 26.46 11.20
N LYS A 512 10.34 27.52 11.36
CA LYS A 512 9.68 28.21 10.27
C LYS A 512 9.88 29.69 10.36
N ASP A 513 10.37 30.30 9.27
CA ASP A 513 10.50 31.72 9.06
C ASP A 513 9.57 32.13 7.92
N TYR A 514 8.58 32.96 8.24
CA TYR A 514 7.66 33.52 7.27
C TYR A 514 7.80 35.04 7.22
N GLN A 515 7.93 35.57 6.01
CA GLN A 515 8.01 37.02 5.73
C GLN A 515 7.01 37.36 4.64
N SER A 516 6.28 38.45 4.80
CA SER A 516 5.36 38.99 3.83
C SER A 516 5.63 40.46 3.61
N LEU A 517 5.62 40.87 2.36
CA LEU A 517 5.72 42.26 1.93
C LEU A 517 4.44 42.61 1.17
N GLU A 518 3.83 43.76 1.48
CA GLU A 518 2.72 44.29 0.71
C GLU A 518 3.12 45.65 0.18
N ASN A 519 3.18 45.84 -1.13
CA ASN A 519 3.68 47.05 -1.80
C ASN A 519 5.07 47.46 -1.29
N ASP A 520 5.97 46.47 -1.14
CA ASP A 520 7.31 46.60 -0.56
C ASP A 520 7.36 46.98 0.94
N GLU A 521 6.23 47.16 1.60
CA GLU A 521 6.16 47.38 3.05
C GLU A 521 6.11 46.04 3.80
N PRO A 522 7.00 45.83 4.74
CA PRO A 522 7.04 44.56 5.49
C PRO A 522 5.85 44.46 6.45
N ARG A 523 5.19 43.31 6.39
CA ARG A 523 4.25 42.84 7.42
C ARG A 523 5.00 42.23 8.57
N THR A 524 4.37 42.05 9.72
CA THR A 524 4.96 41.44 10.90
C THR A 524 5.49 40.03 10.55
N PRO A 525 6.81 39.79 10.63
CA PRO A 525 7.36 38.48 10.36
C PRO A 525 6.91 37.46 11.42
N ASN A 526 6.77 36.22 11.03
CA ASN A 526 6.41 35.14 11.94
C ASN A 526 7.53 34.11 11.98
N HIS A 527 8.12 33.96 13.18
CA HIS A 527 9.17 32.99 13.45
C HIS A 527 8.62 31.94 14.42
N LEU A 528 8.33 30.76 13.91
CA LEU A 528 7.78 29.64 14.69
C LEU A 528 8.86 28.58 14.97
N HIS A 529 8.93 28.16 16.22
CA HIS A 529 9.62 26.94 16.61
C HIS A 529 8.60 25.98 17.21
N ALA A 530 8.44 24.82 16.59
CA ALA A 530 7.50 23.80 16.98
C ALA A 530 8.23 22.50 17.33
N GLU A 531 7.95 21.97 18.51
CA GLU A 531 8.46 20.70 18.98
C GLU A 531 7.29 19.76 19.25
N GLU A 532 7.35 18.56 18.69
CA GLU A 532 6.35 17.52 18.97
C GLU A 532 7.02 16.24 19.41
N SER A 533 6.49 15.60 20.42
CA SER A 533 6.93 14.28 20.86
C SER A 533 5.77 13.32 21.01
N LYS A 534 5.94 12.12 20.49
CA LYS A 534 4.98 11.02 20.58
C LYS A 534 5.64 9.84 21.25
N TRP A 535 4.92 9.19 22.13
CA TRP A 535 5.25 7.89 22.66
C TRP A 535 4.00 7.02 22.73
N ALA A 536 4.10 5.80 22.23
CA ALA A 536 3.00 4.87 22.18
C ALA A 536 3.43 3.46 22.60
N VAL A 537 2.55 2.74 23.26
CA VAL A 537 2.68 1.31 23.53
C VAL A 537 1.40 0.60 23.11
N PHE A 538 1.53 -0.61 22.59
CA PHE A 538 0.38 -1.40 22.22
C PHE A 538 0.54 -2.86 22.61
N ALA A 539 -0.60 -3.50 22.83
CA ALA A 539 -0.72 -4.94 23.02
C ALA A 539 -1.96 -5.45 22.31
N GLY A 540 -1.81 -6.58 21.64
CA GLY A 540 -2.89 -7.24 20.95
C GLY A 540 -2.78 -8.75 21.03
N CYS A 541 -3.89 -9.44 20.80
CA CYS A 541 -3.95 -10.88 20.68
C CYS A 541 -4.77 -11.29 19.47
N SER A 542 -4.36 -12.39 18.84
CA SER A 542 -5.08 -13.08 17.77
C SER A 542 -5.36 -14.49 18.24
N PHE A 543 -6.63 -14.89 18.19
CA PHE A 543 -7.11 -16.15 18.70
C PHE A 543 -8.04 -16.82 17.68
N SER A 544 -7.83 -18.10 17.41
CA SER A 544 -8.68 -18.88 16.50
C SER A 544 -9.22 -20.14 17.15
N VAL A 545 -10.56 -20.33 17.07
CA VAL A 545 -11.26 -21.54 17.51
C VAL A 545 -12.11 -22.06 16.37
N ALA A 546 -11.88 -23.30 15.99
CA ALA A 546 -12.47 -23.87 14.78
C ALA A 546 -12.21 -22.97 13.56
N LYS A 547 -13.27 -22.37 12.99
CA LYS A 547 -13.19 -21.42 11.87
C LYS A 547 -13.30 -19.95 12.30
N LEU A 548 -13.63 -19.68 13.56
CA LEU A 548 -13.72 -18.33 14.09
C LEU A 548 -12.32 -17.77 14.33
N VAL A 549 -12.02 -16.64 13.77
CA VAL A 549 -10.78 -15.87 14.04
C VAL A 549 -11.16 -14.55 14.70
N THR A 550 -10.59 -14.30 15.86
CA THR A 550 -10.82 -13.08 16.65
C THR A 550 -9.48 -12.39 16.89
N GLN A 551 -9.47 -11.09 16.71
CA GLN A 551 -8.33 -10.23 17.04
C GLN A 551 -8.82 -9.10 17.94
N ALA A 552 -8.07 -8.80 18.98
CA ALA A 552 -8.35 -7.69 19.88
C ALA A 552 -7.04 -7.03 20.29
N GLY A 553 -7.08 -5.73 20.52
CA GLY A 553 -5.90 -4.99 20.93
C GLY A 553 -6.23 -3.63 21.52
N LEU A 554 -5.25 -3.08 22.21
CA LEU A 554 -5.31 -1.75 22.80
C LEU A 554 -3.97 -1.04 22.58
N ARG A 555 -4.03 0.20 22.11
CA ARG A 555 -2.89 1.09 21.98
C ARG A 555 -3.10 2.30 22.90
N TYR A 556 -2.11 2.63 23.71
CA TYR A 556 -2.04 3.86 24.49
C TYR A 556 -1.01 4.77 23.87
N GLU A 557 -1.32 6.06 23.78
CA GLU A 557 -0.45 7.04 23.17
C GLU A 557 -0.44 8.35 23.98
N THR A 558 0.74 8.91 24.15
CA THR A 558 0.97 10.26 24.68
C THR A 558 1.58 11.10 23.57
N PHE A 559 1.00 12.27 23.31
CA PHE A 559 1.42 13.22 22.29
C PHE A 559 1.54 14.61 22.91
N THR A 560 2.72 15.20 22.87
CA THR A 560 3.00 16.54 23.38
C THR A 560 3.37 17.47 22.24
N THR A 561 2.75 18.64 22.22
CA THR A 561 2.96 19.69 21.24
C THR A 561 3.37 20.97 21.98
N GLN A 562 4.48 21.59 21.56
CA GLN A 562 4.98 22.85 22.07
C GLN A 562 5.29 23.79 20.92
N TYR A 563 4.54 24.87 20.78
CA TYR A 563 4.75 25.91 19.77
C TYR A 563 5.09 27.20 20.45
N ARG A 564 6.16 27.85 20.02
CA ARG A 564 6.64 29.10 20.55
C ARG A 564 7.10 30.05 19.45
N ASN A 565 6.97 31.35 19.67
CA ASN A 565 7.65 32.31 18.82
C ASN A 565 9.16 32.16 19.03
N ALA A 566 9.93 31.96 17.93
CA ALA A 566 11.36 31.70 18.04
C ALA A 566 12.20 32.91 18.52
N ILE A 567 11.65 34.14 18.41
CA ILE A 567 12.32 35.39 18.79
C ILE A 567 11.89 35.83 20.20
N SER A 568 10.57 35.96 20.44
CA SER A 568 10.05 36.41 21.74
C SER A 568 10.03 35.30 22.77
N HIS A 569 10.21 34.03 22.39
CA HIS A 569 10.07 32.84 23.22
C HIS A 569 8.69 32.69 23.89
N GLU A 570 7.72 33.47 23.46
CA GLU A 570 6.34 33.37 23.90
C GLU A 570 5.73 32.04 23.48
N SER A 571 5.15 31.32 24.46
CA SER A 571 4.48 30.04 24.20
C SER A 571 3.12 30.27 23.58
N LEU A 572 2.91 29.80 22.38
CA LEU A 572 1.62 29.83 21.67
C LEU A 572 0.76 28.62 22.06
N VAL A 573 1.35 27.44 22.09
CA VAL A 573 0.69 26.18 22.45
C VAL A 573 1.63 25.35 23.29
N ASN A 574 1.14 24.82 24.40
CA ASN A 574 1.82 23.77 25.18
C ASN A 574 0.76 22.79 25.67
N ARG A 575 0.72 21.62 25.03
CA ARG A 575 -0.38 20.67 25.26
C ARG A 575 0.12 19.23 25.21
N THR A 576 -0.28 18.44 26.21
CA THR A 576 -0.07 16.99 26.21
C THR A 576 -1.42 16.29 26.16
N GLN A 577 -1.56 15.41 25.19
CA GLN A 577 -2.75 14.59 24.98
C GLN A 577 -2.42 13.13 25.25
N ARG A 578 -3.37 12.41 25.87
CA ARG A 578 -3.26 10.99 26.18
C ARG A 578 -4.53 10.31 25.70
N HIS A 579 -4.39 9.24 24.94
CA HIS A 579 -5.54 8.56 24.35
C HIS A 579 -5.35 7.04 24.26
N LEU A 580 -6.48 6.32 24.34
CA LEU A 580 -6.56 4.87 24.15
C LEU A 580 -7.24 4.57 22.82
N TYR A 581 -6.67 3.69 22.03
CA TYR A 581 -7.17 3.28 20.73
C TYR A 581 -7.49 1.78 20.77
N PRO A 582 -8.76 1.40 21.03
CA PRO A 582 -9.19 0.02 20.99
C PRO A 582 -9.34 -0.47 19.55
N PHE A 583 -9.08 -1.78 19.38
CA PHE A 583 -9.32 -2.53 18.16
C PHE A 583 -9.97 -3.87 18.47
N PHE A 584 -10.94 -4.25 17.69
CA PHE A 584 -11.56 -5.55 17.71
C PHE A 584 -11.95 -6.00 16.31
N SER A 585 -11.71 -7.27 15.98
CA SER A 585 -12.13 -7.87 14.71
C SER A 585 -12.51 -9.33 14.94
N VAL A 586 -13.57 -9.76 14.27
CA VAL A 586 -13.98 -11.16 14.24
C VAL A 586 -14.33 -11.56 12.82
N SER A 587 -13.91 -12.75 12.41
CA SER A 587 -14.27 -13.33 11.11
C SER A 587 -14.74 -14.76 11.27
N LEU A 588 -15.76 -15.11 10.50
CA LEU A 588 -16.40 -16.42 10.51
C LEU A 588 -16.75 -16.86 9.09
N PRO A 589 -16.04 -17.86 8.52
CA PRO A 589 -16.47 -18.49 7.29
C PRO A 589 -17.56 -19.53 7.55
N ILE A 590 -18.70 -19.38 6.88
CA ILE A 590 -19.84 -20.32 6.92
C ILE A 590 -20.09 -20.85 5.53
N LYS A 591 -19.74 -22.12 5.26
CA LYS A 591 -19.81 -22.75 3.92
C LYS A 591 -19.05 -21.89 2.88
N SER A 592 -19.76 -21.33 1.90
CA SER A 592 -19.20 -20.47 0.84
C SER A 592 -19.23 -18.98 1.17
N VAL A 593 -19.76 -18.60 2.32
CA VAL A 593 -19.87 -17.20 2.77
C VAL A 593 -18.83 -16.94 3.85
N GLU A 594 -18.08 -15.85 3.71
CA GLU A 594 -17.16 -15.35 4.71
C GLU A 594 -17.71 -14.02 5.26
N MET A 595 -17.88 -13.92 6.56
CA MET A 595 -18.41 -12.74 7.24
C MET A 595 -17.34 -12.17 8.17
N GLY A 596 -17.25 -10.85 8.22
CA GLY A 596 -16.35 -10.13 9.13
C GLY A 596 -17.05 -8.96 9.79
N LEU A 597 -16.75 -8.73 11.06
CA LEU A 597 -17.12 -7.55 11.82
C LEU A 597 -15.86 -6.98 12.47
N SER A 598 -15.66 -5.67 12.40
CA SER A 598 -14.54 -5.02 13.08
C SER A 598 -14.92 -3.65 13.62
N MET A 599 -14.21 -3.23 14.66
CA MET A 599 -14.30 -1.92 15.27
C MET A 599 -12.88 -1.40 15.52
N THR A 600 -12.63 -0.14 15.19
CA THR A 600 -11.36 0.53 15.47
C THR A 600 -11.57 1.99 15.81
N THR A 601 -10.67 2.55 16.62
CA THR A 601 -10.57 4.00 16.85
C THR A 601 -9.23 4.48 16.32
N LYS A 602 -9.26 5.58 15.55
CA LYS A 602 -8.11 6.18 14.89
C LYS A 602 -8.07 7.68 15.13
N VAL A 603 -6.90 8.28 14.93
CA VAL A 603 -6.69 9.73 15.03
C VAL A 603 -6.23 10.28 13.68
N LYS A 604 -6.65 11.50 13.36
CA LYS A 604 -6.03 12.34 12.33
C LYS A 604 -5.52 13.60 13.03
N ARG A 605 -4.20 13.75 13.06
CA ARG A 605 -3.58 14.99 13.53
C ARG A 605 -3.62 16.05 12.44
N PRO A 606 -3.79 17.34 12.80
CA PRO A 606 -3.65 18.42 11.83
C PRO A 606 -2.27 18.38 11.16
N SER A 607 -2.21 18.74 9.89
CA SER A 607 -0.93 18.92 9.19
C SER A 607 -0.21 20.15 9.71
N TYR A 608 1.11 20.22 9.52
CA TYR A 608 1.90 21.42 9.89
C TYR A 608 1.44 22.66 9.12
N TYR A 609 0.90 22.49 7.92
CA TYR A 609 0.27 23.57 7.17
C TYR A 609 -1.01 24.09 7.84
N GLU A 610 -1.87 23.22 8.34
CA GLU A 610 -3.09 23.60 9.08
C GLU A 610 -2.78 24.27 10.44
N LEU A 611 -1.64 23.91 11.06
CA LEU A 611 -1.20 24.44 12.35
C LEU A 611 -0.38 25.74 12.25
N ARG A 612 -0.09 26.23 11.05
CA ARG A 612 0.70 27.46 10.88
C ARG A 612 0.07 28.65 11.58
N ASN A 613 0.89 29.52 12.12
CA ASN A 613 0.45 30.80 12.76
C ASN A 613 0.64 32.01 11.83
N SER A 614 0.67 31.80 10.51
CA SER A 614 0.79 32.83 9.50
C SER A 614 -0.51 33.04 8.77
N GLU A 615 -0.79 34.29 8.42
CA GLU A 615 -1.83 34.67 7.48
C GLU A 615 -1.16 34.86 6.12
N GLU A 616 -1.69 34.22 5.10
CA GLU A 616 -1.20 34.28 3.73
C GLU A 616 -2.19 35.02 2.86
N TYR A 617 -1.73 36.05 2.18
CA TYR A 617 -2.50 36.79 1.21
C TYR A 617 -2.79 35.91 -0.02
N PHE A 618 -4.06 35.66 -0.31
CA PHE A 618 -4.48 34.96 -1.51
C PHE A 618 -4.90 35.91 -2.61
N ASN A 619 -5.82 36.81 -2.28
CA ASN A 619 -6.21 37.98 -3.08
C ASN A 619 -6.76 39.06 -2.13
N ARG A 620 -7.11 40.23 -2.66
CA ARG A 620 -7.62 41.36 -1.90
C ARG A 620 -8.81 41.05 -0.98
N TYR A 621 -9.61 40.06 -1.33
CA TYR A 621 -10.83 39.68 -0.63
C TYR A 621 -10.69 38.41 0.21
N SER A 622 -9.58 37.69 0.05
CA SER A 622 -9.37 36.37 0.68
C SER A 622 -7.98 36.25 1.28
N ILE A 623 -7.95 35.92 2.55
CA ILE A 623 -6.76 35.64 3.32
C ILE A 623 -6.86 34.18 3.79
N GLU A 624 -5.79 33.42 3.74
CA GLU A 624 -5.72 32.09 4.31
C GLU A 624 -4.88 32.08 5.58
N ALA A 625 -5.32 31.37 6.62
CA ALA A 625 -4.54 31.16 7.84
C ALA A 625 -4.57 29.73 8.30
N GLY A 626 -3.59 29.33 9.10
CA GLY A 626 -3.66 28.14 9.90
C GLY A 626 -4.30 28.40 11.25
N ASN A 627 -4.37 27.35 12.08
CA ASN A 627 -4.89 27.42 13.44
C ASN A 627 -4.05 26.53 14.37
N PRO A 628 -3.10 27.11 15.13
CA PRO A 628 -2.24 26.36 16.03
C PRO A 628 -3.00 25.62 17.16
N TRP A 629 -4.23 26.05 17.46
CA TRP A 629 -5.06 25.48 18.52
C TRP A 629 -5.90 24.27 18.07
N LEU A 630 -5.82 23.84 16.81
CA LEU A 630 -6.55 22.68 16.33
C LEU A 630 -6.33 21.46 17.20
N LEU A 631 -7.43 20.77 17.47
CA LEU A 631 -7.43 19.47 18.12
C LEU A 631 -7.32 18.36 17.09
N PRO A 632 -6.70 17.22 17.42
CA PRO A 632 -6.76 16.03 16.59
C PRO A 632 -8.21 15.55 16.44
N GLN A 633 -8.51 15.04 15.26
CA GLN A 633 -9.79 14.43 14.92
C GLN A 633 -9.76 12.94 15.28
N TYR A 634 -10.76 12.45 16.01
CA TYR A 634 -10.87 11.04 16.39
C TYR A 634 -11.99 10.36 15.62
N THR A 635 -11.68 9.25 14.96
CA THR A 635 -12.61 8.47 14.16
C THR A 635 -12.84 7.11 14.80
N THR A 636 -14.10 6.77 15.10
CA THR A 636 -14.51 5.41 15.44
C THR A 636 -15.23 4.80 14.26
N ASP A 637 -14.73 3.66 13.80
CA ASP A 637 -15.25 2.91 12.66
C ASP A 637 -15.81 1.56 13.12
N VAL A 638 -17.00 1.22 12.64
CA VAL A 638 -17.58 -0.11 12.75
C VAL A 638 -17.87 -0.62 11.35
N SER A 639 -17.31 -1.76 10.98
CA SER A 639 -17.41 -2.34 9.64
C SER A 639 -17.96 -3.74 9.67
N TYR A 640 -18.86 -4.03 8.76
CA TYR A 640 -19.33 -5.36 8.43
C TYR A 640 -18.98 -5.70 6.99
N SER A 641 -18.51 -6.90 6.72
CA SER A 641 -18.23 -7.40 5.38
C SER A 641 -18.78 -8.80 5.18
N LEU A 642 -19.20 -9.07 3.94
CA LEU A 642 -19.69 -10.37 3.50
C LEU A 642 -19.07 -10.68 2.13
N GLN A 643 -18.44 -11.84 2.02
CA GLN A 643 -17.90 -12.38 0.77
C GLN A 643 -18.65 -13.65 0.40
N TRP A 644 -19.22 -13.67 -0.81
CA TRP A 644 -19.86 -14.85 -1.39
C TRP A 644 -19.32 -15.08 -2.80
N HIS A 645 -18.55 -16.14 -2.96
CA HIS A 645 -17.80 -16.40 -4.20
C HIS A 645 -16.95 -15.19 -4.65
N GLN A 646 -17.30 -14.58 -5.75
CA GLN A 646 -16.61 -13.42 -6.36
C GLN A 646 -17.31 -12.10 -6.06
N LEU A 647 -18.39 -12.12 -5.29
CA LEU A 647 -19.14 -10.95 -4.86
C LEU A 647 -18.77 -10.60 -3.42
N ARG A 648 -18.35 -9.35 -3.21
CA ARG A 648 -18.10 -8.78 -1.88
C ARG A 648 -19.05 -7.64 -1.62
N PHE A 649 -19.59 -7.62 -0.42
CA PHE A 649 -20.38 -6.53 0.11
C PHE A 649 -19.75 -6.03 1.41
N SER A 650 -19.70 -4.73 1.63
CA SER A 650 -19.32 -4.15 2.92
C SER A 650 -20.17 -2.93 3.27
N VAL A 651 -20.39 -2.73 4.57
CA VAL A 651 -21.02 -1.54 5.14
C VAL A 651 -20.19 -1.07 6.31
N ASP A 652 -19.95 0.23 6.36
CA ASP A 652 -19.16 0.89 7.38
C ASP A 652 -19.93 2.06 7.96
N TYR A 653 -19.93 2.17 9.28
CA TYR A 653 -20.40 3.35 10.01
C TYR A 653 -19.22 4.06 10.64
N GLN A 654 -19.07 5.34 10.34
CA GLN A 654 -18.03 6.21 10.89
C GLN A 654 -18.64 7.28 11.78
N LYS A 655 -18.03 7.48 12.94
CA LYS A 655 -18.31 8.60 13.84
C LYS A 655 -17.02 9.35 14.11
N ILE A 656 -17.00 10.63 13.76
CA ILE A 656 -15.82 11.48 13.87
C ILE A 656 -16.10 12.58 14.88
N LYS A 657 -15.22 12.73 15.86
CA LYS A 657 -15.19 13.79 16.84
C LYS A 657 -14.12 14.81 16.47
N ASP A 658 -14.36 16.08 16.76
CA ASP A 658 -13.45 17.21 16.50
C ASP A 658 -13.04 17.26 15.00
N TYR A 659 -14.04 17.11 14.11
CA TYR A 659 -13.85 17.11 12.67
C TYR A 659 -13.23 18.42 12.19
N ILE A 660 -12.11 18.37 11.46
CA ILE A 660 -11.41 19.55 10.97
C ILE A 660 -12.02 19.97 9.64
N LEU A 661 -12.53 21.20 9.60
CA LEU A 661 -13.14 21.82 8.44
C LEU A 661 -12.69 23.28 8.33
N SER A 662 -12.32 23.73 7.12
CA SER A 662 -12.03 25.16 6.89
C SER A 662 -13.33 25.97 6.88
N THR A 663 -13.32 27.04 7.67
CA THR A 663 -14.40 28.02 7.79
C THR A 663 -13.93 29.37 7.28
N ASN A 664 -14.89 30.26 6.96
CA ASN A 664 -14.61 31.65 6.60
C ASN A 664 -15.03 32.55 7.74
N ILE A 665 -14.08 33.35 8.22
CA ILE A 665 -14.28 34.36 9.24
C ILE A 665 -14.30 35.72 8.54
N ILE A 666 -15.35 36.51 8.73
CA ILE A 666 -15.46 37.83 8.15
C ILE A 666 -14.55 38.79 8.93
N ARG A 667 -13.49 39.28 8.30
CA ARG A 667 -12.56 40.26 8.85
C ARG A 667 -13.09 41.69 8.65
N GLN A 668 -13.68 41.93 7.51
CA GLN A 668 -14.28 43.19 7.13
C GLN A 668 -15.53 42.88 6.29
N ALA A 669 -16.61 43.59 6.57
CA ALA A 669 -17.90 43.37 5.91
C ALA A 669 -18.07 44.19 4.61
N SER A 670 -17.45 45.36 4.52
CA SER A 670 -17.55 46.23 3.34
C SER A 670 -16.28 47.07 3.14
N PRO A 671 -15.49 46.84 2.07
CA PRO A 671 -15.59 45.66 1.19
C PRO A 671 -15.32 44.35 1.95
N LEU A 672 -15.90 43.26 1.46
CA LEU A 672 -15.72 41.97 2.09
C LEU A 672 -14.24 41.56 2.12
N ILE A 673 -13.72 41.22 3.29
CA ILE A 673 -12.46 40.50 3.46
C ILE A 673 -12.73 39.27 4.32
N ALA A 674 -12.56 38.11 3.71
CA ALA A 674 -12.76 36.82 4.37
C ALA A 674 -11.44 36.16 4.71
N LEU A 675 -11.36 35.60 5.93
CA LEU A 675 -10.25 34.76 6.39
C LEU A 675 -10.67 33.28 6.36
N SER A 676 -10.09 32.50 5.48
CA SER A 676 -10.28 31.06 5.47
C SER A 676 -9.32 30.39 6.47
N ARG A 677 -9.86 29.67 7.46
CA ARG A 677 -9.10 29.04 8.53
C ARG A 677 -9.69 27.66 8.87
N PRO A 678 -8.87 26.62 9.13
CA PRO A 678 -9.36 25.35 9.64
C PRO A 678 -9.79 25.48 11.10
N ASP A 679 -10.94 24.87 11.45
CA ASP A 679 -11.48 24.80 12.81
C ASP A 679 -12.05 23.40 13.10
N ASN A 680 -12.22 23.09 14.40
CA ASN A 680 -12.79 21.83 14.83
C ASN A 680 -14.32 21.92 14.95
N PHE A 681 -15.01 20.99 14.29
CA PHE A 681 -16.44 20.78 14.42
C PHE A 681 -16.74 19.61 15.35
N PRO A 682 -17.76 19.71 16.24
CA PRO A 682 -17.95 18.73 17.29
C PRO A 682 -18.20 17.32 16.78
N ARG A 683 -18.91 17.15 15.66
CA ARG A 683 -19.34 15.85 15.19
C ARG A 683 -19.60 15.77 13.69
N TYR A 684 -19.11 14.69 13.10
CA TYR A 684 -19.44 14.23 11.77
C TYR A 684 -19.72 12.73 11.81
N SER A 685 -20.65 12.23 11.01
CA SER A 685 -20.80 10.79 10.81
C SER A 685 -21.12 10.46 9.35
N ALA A 686 -20.83 9.23 8.94
CA ALA A 686 -21.10 8.76 7.60
C ALA A 686 -21.42 7.26 7.60
N ILE A 687 -22.24 6.84 6.64
CA ILE A 687 -22.46 5.45 6.28
C ILE A 687 -21.86 5.27 4.89
N ASN A 688 -20.98 4.29 4.76
CA ASN A 688 -20.39 3.88 3.49
C ASN A 688 -20.83 2.45 3.18
N ALA A 689 -21.20 2.17 1.95
CA ALA A 689 -21.48 0.82 1.47
C ALA A 689 -20.72 0.58 0.17
N SER A 690 -20.21 -0.63 -0.03
CA SER A 690 -19.55 -0.99 -1.27
C SER A 690 -19.89 -2.42 -1.72
N VAL A 691 -19.98 -2.58 -3.04
CA VAL A 691 -20.15 -3.86 -3.71
C VAL A 691 -19.02 -3.99 -4.72
N ALA A 692 -18.28 -5.10 -4.66
CA ALA A 692 -17.26 -5.43 -5.63
C ALA A 692 -17.56 -6.81 -6.25
N TYR A 693 -17.51 -6.89 -7.57
CA TYR A 693 -17.76 -8.10 -8.32
C TYR A 693 -16.73 -8.31 -9.42
N HIS A 694 -16.12 -9.49 -9.45
CA HIS A 694 -15.10 -9.84 -10.42
C HIS A 694 -15.34 -11.26 -10.96
N PRO A 695 -16.15 -11.42 -12.01
CA PRO A 695 -16.31 -12.72 -12.69
C PRO A 695 -15.09 -13.02 -13.55
N ASN A 696 -14.76 -14.31 -13.65
CA ASN A 696 -13.75 -14.80 -14.59
C ASN A 696 -14.47 -15.42 -15.82
N ILE A 697 -14.36 -14.76 -16.98
CA ILE A 697 -15.09 -15.15 -18.20
C ILE A 697 -14.08 -15.43 -19.33
N GLY A 698 -13.36 -16.52 -19.21
CA GLY A 698 -12.39 -16.92 -20.21
C GLY A 698 -11.20 -15.96 -20.33
N VAL A 699 -11.06 -15.32 -21.49
CA VAL A 699 -10.01 -14.29 -21.73
C VAL A 699 -10.41 -12.92 -21.24
N TRP A 700 -11.65 -12.73 -20.86
CA TRP A 700 -12.21 -11.47 -20.39
C TRP A 700 -12.32 -11.43 -18.88
N GLU A 701 -11.74 -10.43 -18.27
CA GLU A 701 -11.73 -10.19 -16.83
C GLU A 701 -12.31 -8.81 -16.52
N PRO A 702 -13.63 -8.70 -16.31
CA PRO A 702 -14.26 -7.45 -15.87
C PRO A 702 -14.20 -7.30 -14.35
N TYR A 703 -14.01 -6.08 -13.87
CA TYR A 703 -14.09 -5.66 -12.48
C TYR A 703 -15.17 -4.58 -12.35
N VAL A 704 -16.15 -4.83 -11.52
CA VAL A 704 -17.24 -3.88 -11.24
C VAL A 704 -17.18 -3.50 -9.77
N ASN A 705 -17.08 -2.20 -9.48
CA ASN A 705 -17.17 -1.69 -8.13
C ASN A 705 -18.25 -0.61 -8.06
N LEU A 706 -19.12 -0.72 -7.06
CA LEU A 706 -20.14 0.28 -6.73
C LEU A 706 -19.93 0.70 -5.29
N ASN A 707 -19.77 1.99 -5.06
CA ASN A 707 -19.58 2.56 -3.74
C ASN A 707 -20.63 3.62 -3.49
N MET A 708 -21.19 3.66 -2.29
CA MET A 708 -22.15 4.65 -1.83
C MET A 708 -21.67 5.27 -0.52
N MET A 709 -21.77 6.59 -0.40
CA MET A 709 -21.54 7.34 0.83
C MET A 709 -22.76 8.20 1.15
N ARG A 710 -23.17 8.18 2.40
CA ARG A 710 -24.14 9.12 2.94
C ARG A 710 -23.57 9.78 4.18
N THR A 711 -23.43 11.08 4.12
CA THR A 711 -22.84 11.90 5.18
C THR A 711 -23.90 12.54 6.06
N TYR A 712 -23.56 12.78 7.30
CA TYR A 712 -24.39 13.42 8.31
C TYR A 712 -23.55 14.49 9.02
N LEU A 713 -23.40 15.66 8.35
CA LEU A 713 -22.76 16.84 8.87
C LEU A 713 -23.84 17.92 9.04
N SER A 714 -24.00 18.43 10.25
CA SER A 714 -24.94 19.52 10.52
C SER A 714 -24.20 20.83 10.67
N LEU A 715 -24.31 21.67 9.63
CA LEU A 715 -23.85 23.05 9.63
C LEU A 715 -25.07 23.96 9.65
N TYR A 716 -24.96 25.06 10.37
CA TYR A 716 -26.02 26.05 10.50
C TYR A 716 -25.50 27.41 10.11
N ASN A 717 -26.26 28.13 9.33
CA ASN A 717 -26.03 29.53 9.00
C ASN A 717 -26.30 30.45 10.21
N ALA A 718 -25.90 31.70 10.15
CA ALA A 718 -26.13 32.67 11.21
C ALA A 718 -27.64 32.89 11.51
N ASP A 719 -28.51 32.75 10.51
CA ASP A 719 -29.96 32.82 10.64
C ASP A 719 -30.58 31.54 11.28
N GLY A 720 -29.78 30.55 11.66
CA GLY A 720 -30.22 29.28 12.21
C GLY A 720 -30.68 28.24 11.18
N SER A 721 -30.71 28.58 9.90
CA SER A 721 -31.07 27.65 8.84
C SER A 721 -29.97 26.57 8.66
N LYS A 722 -30.40 25.34 8.33
CA LYS A 722 -29.47 24.23 8.16
C LYS A 722 -28.93 24.16 6.73
N VAL A 723 -27.62 24.08 6.61
CA VAL A 723 -26.96 23.80 5.32
C VAL A 723 -27.24 22.35 4.89
N LYS A 724 -27.82 22.17 3.70
CA LYS A 724 -28.20 20.84 3.16
C LYS A 724 -27.00 20.18 2.50
N ASN A 725 -26.42 19.16 3.15
CA ASN A 725 -25.26 18.42 2.66
C ASN A 725 -25.33 16.90 2.91
N ASN A 726 -26.50 16.30 2.74
CA ASN A 726 -26.76 14.88 3.03
C ASN A 726 -27.23 14.07 1.81
N LYS A 727 -27.06 14.60 0.60
CA LYS A 727 -27.40 13.87 -0.63
C LYS A 727 -26.48 12.65 -0.79
N PRO A 728 -26.99 11.42 -0.97
CA PRO A 728 -26.16 10.26 -1.18
C PRO A 728 -25.24 10.44 -2.40
N TYR A 729 -23.97 10.02 -2.25
CA TYR A 729 -22.99 10.01 -3.31
C TYR A 729 -22.75 8.57 -3.76
N LEU A 730 -22.76 8.34 -5.07
CA LEU A 730 -22.45 7.05 -5.68
C LEU A 730 -21.20 7.18 -6.55
N SER A 731 -20.29 6.23 -6.45
CA SER A 731 -19.16 6.07 -7.34
C SER A 731 -19.14 4.67 -7.91
N MET A 732 -19.05 4.55 -9.23
CA MET A 732 -18.99 3.28 -9.96
C MET A 732 -17.71 3.22 -10.75
N SER A 733 -17.02 2.09 -10.74
CA SER A 733 -15.94 1.78 -11.68
C SER A 733 -16.18 0.45 -12.39
N PHE A 734 -15.92 0.46 -13.69
CA PHE A 734 -15.92 -0.72 -14.54
C PHE A 734 -14.58 -0.80 -15.25
N ASN A 735 -13.77 -1.79 -14.89
CA ASN A 735 -12.48 -2.04 -15.50
C ASN A 735 -12.56 -3.36 -16.26
N SER A 736 -12.17 -3.37 -17.52
CA SER A 736 -12.27 -4.51 -18.42
C SER A 736 -10.93 -4.82 -19.05
N TYR A 737 -10.44 -6.02 -18.85
CA TYR A 737 -9.17 -6.50 -19.40
C TYR A 737 -9.40 -7.71 -20.29
N LEU A 738 -8.70 -7.78 -21.42
CA LEU A 738 -8.73 -8.91 -22.33
C LEU A 738 -7.33 -9.53 -22.44
N ASN A 739 -7.16 -10.73 -21.90
CA ASN A 739 -5.92 -11.50 -22.00
C ASN A 739 -5.86 -12.28 -23.34
N LEU A 740 -5.30 -11.64 -24.36
CA LEU A 740 -5.23 -12.23 -25.70
C LEU A 740 -3.95 -13.08 -25.88
N ARG A 741 -3.94 -13.87 -26.94
CA ARG A 741 -2.75 -14.64 -27.35
C ARG A 741 -1.55 -13.74 -27.60
N HIS A 742 -0.33 -14.29 -27.48
CA HIS A 742 0.94 -13.58 -27.66
C HIS A 742 1.14 -12.38 -26.69
N GLN A 743 0.50 -12.42 -25.50
CA GLN A 743 0.68 -11.41 -24.43
C GLN A 743 0.23 -9.99 -24.84
N TRP A 744 -0.80 -9.87 -25.66
CA TRP A 744 -1.54 -8.65 -25.89
C TRP A 744 -2.61 -8.49 -24.81
N MET A 745 -2.70 -7.31 -24.23
CA MET A 745 -3.70 -6.99 -23.21
C MET A 745 -4.32 -5.61 -23.49
N PRO A 746 -5.35 -5.52 -24.32
CA PRO A 746 -6.18 -4.32 -24.38
C PRO A 746 -7.01 -4.19 -23.11
N TYR A 747 -7.28 -2.94 -22.70
CA TYR A 747 -8.11 -2.65 -21.53
C TYR A 747 -8.95 -1.40 -21.73
N LEU A 748 -10.09 -1.37 -21.01
CA LEU A 748 -11.02 -0.25 -20.94
C LEU A 748 -11.32 0.04 -19.46
N LEU A 749 -11.20 1.32 -19.06
CA LEU A 749 -11.47 1.80 -17.71
C LEU A 749 -12.57 2.85 -17.80
N ILE A 750 -13.66 2.65 -17.06
CA ILE A 750 -14.77 3.58 -16.96
C ILE A 750 -14.99 3.90 -15.50
N SER A 751 -15.03 5.18 -15.14
CA SER A 751 -15.37 5.65 -13.80
C SER A 751 -16.48 6.68 -13.89
N TYR A 752 -17.51 6.52 -13.06
CA TYR A 752 -18.65 7.41 -12.97
C TYR A 752 -18.88 7.81 -11.52
N ASN A 753 -19.09 9.09 -11.29
CA ASN A 753 -19.53 9.66 -10.03
C ASN A 753 -20.90 10.31 -10.21
N SER A 754 -21.82 10.06 -9.27
CA SER A 754 -23.11 10.75 -9.25
C SER A 754 -22.98 12.16 -8.64
N ASP A 755 -24.00 12.98 -8.82
CA ASP A 755 -24.17 14.21 -8.02
C ASP A 755 -24.57 13.83 -6.60
N GLY A 756 -23.71 14.12 -5.61
CA GLY A 756 -23.95 13.78 -4.20
C GLY A 756 -22.90 14.39 -3.27
N ASN A 757 -23.10 14.24 -1.96
CA ASN A 757 -22.20 14.77 -0.96
C ASN A 757 -21.14 13.73 -0.56
N MET A 758 -19.88 14.12 -0.71
CA MET A 758 -18.71 13.41 -0.23
C MET A 758 -18.07 14.25 0.88
N ARG A 759 -18.34 13.90 2.14
CA ARG A 759 -18.00 14.71 3.31
C ARG A 759 -18.63 16.11 3.24
N GLU A 760 -17.85 17.19 3.36
CA GLU A 760 -18.29 18.59 3.26
C GLU A 760 -18.50 19.08 1.83
N TYR A 761 -18.07 18.32 0.84
CA TYR A 761 -18.18 18.69 -0.57
C TYR A 761 -19.42 18.05 -1.20
N ARG A 762 -20.08 18.81 -2.08
CA ARG A 762 -20.99 18.25 -3.08
C ARG A 762 -20.20 18.09 -4.37
N VAL A 763 -20.05 16.87 -4.83
CA VAL A 763 -19.42 16.53 -6.10
C VAL A 763 -20.52 16.42 -7.14
N ARG A 764 -20.37 17.04 -8.32
CA ARG A 764 -21.28 16.89 -9.45
C ARG A 764 -20.98 15.61 -10.20
N GLN A 765 -21.97 15.18 -11.00
CA GLN A 765 -21.79 13.99 -11.83
C GLN A 765 -20.60 14.14 -12.78
N ALA A 766 -19.83 13.08 -12.96
CA ALA A 766 -18.68 13.05 -13.84
C ALA A 766 -18.44 11.64 -14.37
N LEU A 767 -18.00 11.54 -15.64
CA LEU A 767 -17.71 10.29 -16.33
C LEU A 767 -16.32 10.37 -16.94
N TRP A 768 -15.46 9.41 -16.62
CA TRP A 768 -14.14 9.27 -17.20
C TRP A 768 -14.05 7.96 -17.97
N ILE A 769 -13.48 8.00 -19.17
CA ILE A 769 -13.22 6.83 -19.99
C ILE A 769 -11.75 6.87 -20.39
N SER A 770 -11.05 5.75 -20.18
CA SER A 770 -9.67 5.55 -20.59
C SER A 770 -9.51 4.17 -21.20
N PHE A 771 -8.67 4.04 -22.21
CA PHE A 771 -8.34 2.76 -22.82
C PHE A 771 -6.85 2.66 -23.11
N GLY A 772 -6.37 1.45 -23.25
CA GLY A 772 -4.99 1.23 -23.60
C GLY A 772 -4.70 -0.18 -24.05
N LEU A 773 -3.45 -0.38 -24.46
CA LEU A 773 -2.94 -1.64 -24.99
C LEU A 773 -1.55 -1.91 -24.44
N SER A 774 -1.38 -3.03 -23.75
CA SER A 774 -0.08 -3.49 -23.26
C SER A 774 0.43 -4.67 -24.08
N LYS A 775 1.74 -4.74 -24.28
CA LYS A 775 2.45 -5.84 -24.95
C LYS A 775 3.72 -6.20 -24.20
N HIS A 776 3.90 -7.49 -23.94
CA HIS A 776 5.16 -8.02 -23.43
C HIS A 776 5.95 -8.69 -24.58
N LEU A 777 7.28 -8.50 -24.60
CA LEU A 777 8.20 -8.96 -25.61
C LEU A 777 9.41 -9.64 -24.97
N ALA A 778 10.14 -10.45 -25.73
CA ALA A 778 11.40 -11.09 -25.35
C ALA A 778 11.31 -11.79 -23.98
N ASN A 779 10.40 -12.76 -23.84
CA ASN A 779 10.15 -13.50 -22.60
C ASN A 779 9.89 -12.58 -21.40
N ASN A 780 9.14 -11.49 -21.62
CA ASN A 780 8.80 -10.46 -20.63
C ASN A 780 9.95 -9.56 -20.19
N ALA A 781 11.10 -9.59 -20.86
CA ALA A 781 12.17 -8.63 -20.58
C ALA A 781 11.74 -7.19 -20.91
N TRP A 782 10.91 -7.02 -21.94
CA TRP A 782 10.37 -5.73 -22.35
C TRP A 782 8.85 -5.67 -22.14
N MET A 783 8.35 -4.52 -21.73
CA MET A 783 6.93 -4.18 -21.74
C MET A 783 6.75 -2.81 -22.40
N VAL A 784 5.83 -2.75 -23.34
CA VAL A 784 5.40 -1.49 -23.98
C VAL A 784 3.90 -1.33 -23.76
N ARG A 785 3.48 -0.14 -23.34
CA ARG A 785 2.07 0.19 -23.19
C ARG A 785 1.77 1.55 -23.81
N LEU A 786 0.68 1.59 -24.58
CA LEU A 786 0.05 2.81 -25.06
C LEU A 786 -1.27 2.99 -24.31
N SER A 787 -1.58 4.21 -23.94
CA SER A 787 -2.86 4.53 -23.27
C SER A 787 -3.37 5.91 -23.68
N ALA A 788 -4.70 6.03 -23.73
CA ALA A 788 -5.42 7.28 -23.87
C ALA A 788 -6.32 7.47 -22.64
N ASN A 789 -6.01 8.46 -21.83
CA ASN A 789 -6.66 8.72 -20.56
C ASN A 789 -7.67 9.85 -20.69
N ASN A 790 -8.82 9.71 -19.97
CA ASN A 790 -9.89 10.70 -19.91
C ASN A 790 -10.25 11.27 -21.29
N ILE A 791 -10.58 10.41 -22.24
CA ILE A 791 -10.86 10.80 -23.65
C ILE A 791 -11.99 11.81 -23.79
N LEU A 792 -12.93 11.82 -22.84
CA LEU A 792 -14.04 12.78 -22.80
C LEU A 792 -13.59 14.18 -22.38
N GLY A 793 -12.44 14.31 -21.70
CA GLY A 793 -11.98 15.56 -21.14
C GLY A 793 -12.90 16.08 -20.04
N THR A 794 -13.36 15.19 -19.19
CA THR A 794 -14.32 15.46 -18.14
C THR A 794 -13.79 16.51 -17.18
N LYS A 795 -14.62 17.54 -16.90
CA LYS A 795 -14.36 18.55 -15.89
C LYS A 795 -14.75 18.01 -14.51
N GLU A 796 -13.98 18.38 -13.51
CA GLU A 796 -14.32 18.13 -12.09
C GLU A 796 -15.07 19.35 -11.56
N HIS A 797 -16.20 19.10 -10.89
CA HIS A 797 -17.02 20.16 -10.33
C HIS A 797 -17.39 19.78 -8.89
N GLU A 798 -16.98 20.61 -7.95
CA GLU A 798 -17.22 20.44 -6.53
C GLU A 798 -17.70 21.72 -5.87
N ILE A 799 -18.59 21.60 -4.90
CA ILE A 799 -19.10 22.72 -4.09
C ILE A 799 -18.81 22.43 -2.63
N ARG A 800 -18.04 23.26 -1.97
CA ARG A 800 -17.83 23.23 -0.52
C ARG A 800 -18.88 24.13 0.14
N TYR A 801 -19.51 23.61 1.18
CA TYR A 801 -20.43 24.39 2.01
C TYR A 801 -19.85 24.61 3.40
N ALA A 802 -19.94 25.83 3.90
CA ALA A 802 -19.71 26.23 5.27
C ALA A 802 -20.86 27.15 5.73
N PRO A 803 -20.99 27.48 7.00
CA PRO A 803 -21.97 28.46 7.46
C PRO A 803 -21.86 29.78 6.68
N ASP A 804 -22.97 30.25 6.12
CA ASP A 804 -23.09 31.50 5.32
C ASP A 804 -22.12 31.64 4.14
N TYR A 805 -21.54 30.49 3.70
CA TYR A 805 -20.54 30.46 2.66
C TYR A 805 -20.68 29.24 1.76
N SER A 806 -20.51 29.46 0.46
CA SER A 806 -20.30 28.38 -0.48
C SER A 806 -19.17 28.70 -1.47
N PHE A 807 -18.39 27.71 -1.79
CA PHE A 807 -17.30 27.77 -2.75
C PHE A 807 -17.52 26.72 -3.84
N ASP A 808 -17.96 27.21 -5.01
CA ASP A 808 -18.22 26.37 -6.20
C ASP A 808 -16.99 26.41 -7.10
N LYS A 809 -16.40 25.26 -7.37
CA LYS A 809 -15.19 25.12 -8.16
C LYS A 809 -15.41 24.18 -9.34
N THR A 810 -15.19 24.69 -10.53
CA THR A 810 -15.10 23.88 -11.75
C THR A 810 -13.65 23.85 -12.20
N ASN A 811 -13.08 22.65 -12.31
CA ASN A 811 -11.69 22.45 -12.65
C ASN A 811 -11.56 21.59 -13.92
N PHE A 812 -10.84 22.09 -14.90
CA PHE A 812 -10.44 21.36 -16.09
C PHE A 812 -8.94 21.15 -16.08
N LYS A 813 -8.51 20.08 -15.40
CA LYS A 813 -7.12 19.64 -15.47
C LYS A 813 -6.83 19.10 -16.86
N ASP A 814 -5.56 19.18 -17.26
CA ASP A 814 -5.00 18.60 -18.49
C ASP A 814 -5.10 17.05 -18.45
N GLY A 815 -6.31 16.53 -18.36
CA GLY A 815 -6.61 15.11 -18.13
C GLY A 815 -6.70 14.27 -19.40
N ARG A 816 -6.96 14.88 -20.58
CA ARG A 816 -6.88 14.18 -21.87
C ARG A 816 -5.42 13.97 -22.23
N ARG A 817 -4.92 12.75 -22.08
CA ARG A 817 -3.50 12.47 -22.28
C ARG A 817 -3.32 11.18 -23.06
N ILE A 818 -2.39 11.19 -24.01
CA ILE A 818 -1.88 9.98 -24.66
C ILE A 818 -0.53 9.69 -24.00
N SER A 819 -0.33 8.45 -23.58
CA SER A 819 0.88 8.08 -22.85
C SER A 819 1.51 6.83 -23.42
N ILE A 820 2.84 6.79 -23.38
CA ILE A 820 3.64 5.62 -23.70
C ILE A 820 4.51 5.26 -22.51
N LEU A 821 4.54 3.97 -22.17
CA LEU A 821 5.46 3.41 -21.19
C LEU A 821 6.30 2.33 -21.88
N VAL A 822 7.60 2.42 -21.73
CA VAL A 822 8.56 1.39 -22.13
C VAL A 822 9.33 0.95 -20.89
N ARG A 823 9.41 -0.34 -20.65
CA ARG A 823 10.13 -0.92 -19.52
C ARG A 823 10.99 -2.08 -19.96
N TYR A 824 12.21 -2.08 -19.49
CA TYR A 824 13.16 -3.18 -19.61
C TYR A 824 13.50 -3.74 -18.25
N THR A 825 13.50 -5.07 -18.08
CA THR A 825 13.82 -5.76 -16.81
C THR A 825 14.76 -6.92 -17.09
N PHE A 826 15.88 -6.98 -16.36
CA PHE A 826 16.81 -8.09 -16.44
C PHE A 826 17.11 -8.63 -15.04
N LYS A 827 17.03 -9.94 -14.82
CA LYS A 827 17.40 -10.67 -13.59
C LYS A 827 17.00 -10.03 -12.25
N ASP A 828 15.88 -9.27 -12.18
CA ASP A 828 15.42 -8.57 -10.98
C ASP A 828 14.75 -9.55 -10.00
N LYS A 829 15.26 -9.71 -8.77
CA LYS A 829 14.92 -10.89 -7.96
C LYS A 829 14.71 -10.78 -6.45
N LYS A 830 15.35 -9.90 -5.67
CA LYS A 830 15.15 -9.76 -4.21
C LYS A 830 14.99 -8.32 -3.75
N ARG A 831 14.62 -8.10 -2.50
CA ARG A 831 14.31 -6.78 -1.96
C ARG A 831 14.78 -6.56 -0.55
N TYR A 832 15.16 -5.31 -0.30
CA TYR A 832 15.49 -4.75 0.99
C TYR A 832 14.32 -4.88 1.98
N LYS A 833 14.59 -5.23 3.26
CA LYS A 833 13.57 -5.62 4.25
C LYS A 833 13.25 -4.54 5.30
N GLY A 834 13.85 -3.35 5.24
CA GLY A 834 13.63 -2.28 6.24
C GLY A 834 12.24 -1.64 6.18
N GLU A 835 11.69 -1.29 7.32
CA GLU A 835 10.44 -0.54 7.52
C GLU A 835 10.76 0.90 7.93
N ARG A 836 9.82 1.85 7.79
CA ARG A 836 9.99 3.24 8.22
C ARG A 836 9.24 3.49 9.52
N ALA A 837 9.92 4.16 10.48
CA ALA A 837 9.35 4.55 11.76
C ALA A 837 8.74 5.98 11.73
N ALA A 838 9.34 6.91 10.96
CA ALA A 838 8.91 8.32 10.86
C ALA A 838 7.76 8.56 9.89
N SER A 839 6.93 7.58 9.64
CA SER A 839 5.96 7.62 8.53
C SER A 839 4.82 8.59 8.77
N GLU A 840 4.30 8.63 10.00
CA GLU A 840 3.23 9.55 10.38
C GLU A 840 3.68 11.00 10.25
N GLU A 841 4.83 11.31 10.79
CA GLU A 841 5.40 12.65 10.81
C GLU A 841 5.69 13.14 9.38
N MET A 842 6.15 12.24 8.51
CA MET A 842 6.39 12.55 7.10
C MET A 842 5.11 12.80 6.31
N ASP A 843 4.01 12.13 6.65
CA ASP A 843 2.72 12.34 5.99
C ASP A 843 2.08 13.69 6.35
N ARG A 844 2.56 14.32 7.42
CA ARG A 844 2.12 15.66 7.89
C ARG A 844 2.94 16.80 7.29
N LEU A 845 4.12 16.49 6.69
CA LEU A 845 4.96 17.45 5.97
C LEU A 845 4.28 17.93 4.67
#